data_95ba52033da1fde2c554068482daea0e
#
_entry.id   95ba52033da1fde2c554068482daea0e
#
_cell.length_a   1.000
_cell.length_b   1.000
_cell.length_c   1.000
_cell.angle_alpha   90.00
_cell.angle_beta   90.00
_cell.angle_gamma   90.00
#
_symmetry.space_group_name_H-M   'P 1'
#
loop_
_entity.id
_entity.type
_entity.pdbx_description
1 polymer ?
#
loop_
_entity_poly.entity_id
_entity_poly.type
_entity_poly.pdbx_seq_one_letter_code
_entity_poly.pdbx_strand_id
1 'polypeptide(L)'
;MTKPSQKTVFGPAYPVIADVPLPIGLPFGFIPKRPDRATGILFPTFGEETSRGFYLRDLGMYFVIGQYFDIAITGDIYTLGSWALDVNSRYKINYKCNGSFSLTYSNDQVGEKGSSDFFQTRNFSLRWNHSQDAKARPGTNFSASVNFSSPSNSRYNSTSVQEALQNQISSSISYSKNWNGKLNLSINALHNQNSRDSSYSFTLPNVTFSVSRFYPFKRKNRVGKEQWYEKFSLGYNTSLQNRINFKASEFNKPGFWDKFQNGMAHNFQIGLPNFTLFKYINITPSVSYGMNWFFRKTEKEYNPDTGQVEDVKGKMFGAFGATHNYSGSISMSTRLYGIFNFGKHRKLQAIRHIVSPSISASFSPDKAKYFNGYRTLTYTDRNGEVRTQEYNIYAGQLNSVPGKGSSATMSFALGNNFEAKVRDLKDTTGTGTKKIKLIDNLNFSTGYNFLADSLKMNNIGVTLSTSVFGKVGLSANANFDPYGILVDKNNPSGRRVNTFAIAMGQGLARLTNASVSLSYSLSGEGKINGNDGSKQAGGNPADHYTRIYYHPITGEYIPGGWLYYTNPNVPWSVNFNYSFSYRKGYQYSNGKVIDKNQFTQTLGLSGNVKLTPRLSMQMSTNFDLMAMKMSATQISASYDLHCFNINVSWIPNGQWESWNFRIAANAAALADLLQFKKSSSYWDNNY
;
A
#
# COMPACT_ATOMS: atom_id res chain seq x y z
N MET A 1 7.07 27.19 43.73
CA MET A 1 5.59 27.15 43.86
C MET A 1 5.17 25.69 44.03
N THR A 2 4.81 25.29 45.24
CA THR A 2 4.24 23.98 45.54
C THR A 2 2.82 23.95 44.99
N LYS A 3 2.56 23.09 43.99
CA LYS A 3 1.21 22.84 43.50
C LYS A 3 0.38 22.30 44.67
N PRO A 4 -0.84 22.83 44.93
CA PRO A 4 -1.71 22.30 45.98
C PRO A 4 -2.01 20.84 45.67
N SER A 5 -1.91 19.99 46.69
CA SER A 5 -2.24 18.55 46.57
C SER A 5 -3.72 18.46 46.24
N GLN A 6 -4.01 18.15 44.98
CA GLN A 6 -5.39 17.93 44.53
C GLN A 6 -5.83 16.53 45.00
N LYS A 7 -6.41 16.47 46.19
CA LYS A 7 -7.06 15.28 46.76
C LYS A 7 -8.55 15.57 46.81
N THR A 8 -9.37 14.64 46.30
CA THR A 8 -10.81 14.65 46.51
C THR A 8 -11.07 13.80 47.75
N VAL A 9 -11.49 14.46 48.83
CA VAL A 9 -11.89 13.75 50.06
C VAL A 9 -13.41 13.57 50.02
N PHE A 10 -13.89 12.38 50.33
CA PHE A 10 -15.31 12.07 50.36
C PHE A 10 -15.69 11.44 51.71
N GLY A 11 -16.93 11.74 52.13
CA GLY A 11 -17.57 11.13 53.31
C GLY A 11 -18.14 9.76 52.96
N PRO A 12 -19.15 9.28 53.70
CA PRO A 12 -19.74 7.96 53.45
C PRO A 12 -20.19 7.84 52.00
N ALA A 13 -19.63 6.83 51.31
CA ALA A 13 -19.90 6.62 49.89
C ALA A 13 -20.02 5.10 49.61
N TYR A 14 -20.89 4.76 48.71
CA TYR A 14 -20.98 3.41 48.13
C TYR A 14 -20.89 3.51 46.60
N PRO A 15 -20.25 2.54 45.94
CA PRO A 15 -20.18 2.51 44.51
C PRO A 15 -21.52 2.13 43.91
N VAL A 16 -21.93 2.83 42.86
CA VAL A 16 -23.11 2.57 42.05
C VAL A 16 -22.62 2.20 40.65
N ILE A 17 -22.93 0.99 40.17
CA ILE A 17 -22.60 0.55 38.83
C ILE A 17 -23.89 0.35 38.04
N ALA A 18 -24.06 1.08 36.96
CA ALA A 18 -25.28 1.05 36.11
C ALA A 18 -26.59 1.22 36.92
N ASP A 19 -26.60 2.22 37.78
CA ASP A 19 -27.71 2.56 38.68
C ASP A 19 -28.02 1.52 39.78
N VAL A 20 -27.19 0.47 39.92
CA VAL A 20 -27.31 -0.53 40.98
C VAL A 20 -26.29 -0.21 42.08
N PRO A 21 -26.72 0.11 43.29
CA PRO A 21 -25.80 0.32 44.40
C PRO A 21 -25.20 -0.99 44.83
N LEU A 22 -23.86 -1.03 44.97
CA LEU A 22 -23.18 -2.19 45.53
C LEU A 22 -23.28 -2.18 47.05
N PRO A 23 -23.40 -3.34 47.70
CA PRO A 23 -23.55 -3.45 49.18
C PRO A 23 -22.21 -3.22 49.92
N ILE A 24 -21.28 -2.50 49.33
CA ILE A 24 -19.98 -2.18 49.93
C ILE A 24 -19.93 -0.67 50.13
N GLY A 25 -19.99 -0.23 51.37
CA GLY A 25 -19.86 1.16 51.75
C GLY A 25 -18.51 1.49 52.38
N LEU A 26 -17.95 2.63 52.06
CA LEU A 26 -16.77 3.19 52.71
C LEU A 26 -17.21 4.39 53.54
N PRO A 27 -16.91 4.43 54.86
CA PRO A 27 -17.36 5.51 55.75
C PRO A 27 -16.67 6.86 55.38
N PHE A 28 -15.46 6.84 54.87
CA PHE A 28 -14.72 7.98 54.38
C PHE A 28 -13.54 7.54 53.51
N GLY A 29 -13.05 8.38 52.67
CA GLY A 29 -11.89 8.09 51.86
C GLY A 29 -11.34 9.33 51.15
N PHE A 30 -10.25 9.16 50.44
CA PHE A 30 -9.73 10.19 49.53
C PHE A 30 -9.31 9.56 48.24
N ILE A 31 -9.63 10.21 47.17
CA ILE A 31 -9.13 9.88 45.83
C ILE A 31 -8.05 10.91 45.50
N PRO A 32 -6.76 10.52 45.45
CA PRO A 32 -5.75 11.43 44.97
C PRO A 32 -6.05 11.71 43.49
N LYS A 33 -6.12 12.94 43.08
CA LYS A 33 -6.15 13.30 41.69
C LYS A 33 -4.81 12.91 41.11
N ARG A 34 -4.76 11.74 40.50
CA ARG A 34 -3.54 11.27 39.88
C ARG A 34 -3.16 12.22 38.75
N PRO A 35 -1.88 12.58 38.60
CA PRO A 35 -1.42 13.18 37.36
C PRO A 35 -1.79 12.22 36.23
N ASP A 36 -2.04 12.75 35.04
CA ASP A 36 -2.45 11.97 33.86
C ASP A 36 -1.51 10.79 33.55
N ARG A 37 -0.32 10.78 34.15
CA ARG A 37 0.68 9.72 34.10
C ARG A 37 1.35 9.58 35.45
N ALA A 38 1.37 8.37 35.99
CA ALA A 38 2.04 8.05 37.24
C ALA A 38 2.82 6.72 37.10
N THR A 39 4.02 6.67 37.67
CA THR A 39 4.78 5.43 37.79
C THR A 39 4.03 4.45 38.70
N GLY A 40 3.93 3.18 38.28
CA GLY A 40 3.19 2.18 39.04
C GLY A 40 3.36 0.77 38.46
N ILE A 41 2.78 -0.19 39.18
CA ILE A 41 2.76 -1.60 38.80
C ILE A 41 1.63 -1.80 37.76
N LEU A 42 1.91 -2.57 36.74
CA LEU A 42 0.94 -3.07 35.77
C LEU A 42 0.48 -4.47 36.22
N PHE A 43 -0.82 -4.62 36.40
CA PHE A 43 -1.39 -5.89 36.81
C PHE A 43 -1.52 -6.83 35.61
N PRO A 44 -1.21 -8.13 35.79
CA PRO A 44 -1.24 -9.09 34.72
C PRO A 44 -2.67 -9.41 34.27
N THR A 45 -2.81 -9.78 33.01
CA THR A 45 -3.98 -10.51 32.51
C THR A 45 -3.71 -12.00 32.62
N PHE A 46 -4.71 -12.77 32.97
CA PHE A 46 -4.59 -14.24 33.12
C PHE A 46 -5.58 -14.92 32.17
N GLY A 47 -5.23 -16.13 31.77
CA GLY A 47 -6.06 -16.94 30.88
C GLY A 47 -5.39 -18.27 30.58
N GLU A 48 -5.91 -18.99 29.60
CA GLU A 48 -5.43 -20.29 29.18
C GLU A 48 -5.30 -20.32 27.66
N GLU A 49 -4.26 -20.95 27.17
CA GLU A 49 -4.05 -21.30 25.76
C GLU A 49 -3.76 -22.80 25.65
N THR A 50 -4.40 -23.47 24.71
CA THR A 50 -4.24 -24.91 24.49
C THR A 50 -2.78 -25.29 24.21
N SER A 51 -2.04 -24.45 23.48
CA SER A 51 -0.67 -24.71 23.06
C SER A 51 0.41 -24.38 24.08
N ARG A 52 0.14 -23.43 25.01
CA ARG A 52 1.12 -22.90 25.98
C ARG A 52 0.66 -22.99 27.42
N GLY A 53 -0.57 -23.46 27.68
CA GLY A 53 -1.15 -23.62 29.01
C GLY A 53 -1.66 -22.33 29.65
N PHE A 54 -1.78 -22.30 30.94
CA PHE A 54 -2.18 -21.08 31.67
C PHE A 54 -1.12 -20.02 31.58
N TYR A 55 -1.56 -18.76 31.51
CA TYR A 55 -0.64 -17.63 31.37
C TYR A 55 -0.96 -16.47 32.32
N LEU A 56 0.10 -15.75 32.66
CA LEU A 56 0.07 -14.39 33.20
C LEU A 56 0.79 -13.49 32.21
N ARG A 57 0.07 -12.54 31.61
CA ARG A 57 0.60 -11.60 30.62
C ARG A 57 0.56 -10.18 31.14
N ASP A 58 1.48 -9.35 30.62
CA ASP A 58 1.58 -7.92 30.90
C ASP A 58 1.90 -7.60 32.39
N LEU A 59 2.45 -8.54 33.18
CA LEU A 59 2.93 -8.24 34.51
C LEU A 59 4.19 -7.37 34.44
N GLY A 60 4.18 -6.19 35.08
CA GLY A 60 5.35 -5.34 34.99
C GLY A 60 5.24 -4.02 35.69
N MET A 61 6.04 -3.07 35.22
CA MET A 61 6.12 -1.71 35.78
C MET A 61 6.05 -0.66 34.68
N TYR A 62 5.33 0.38 34.97
CA TYR A 62 5.24 1.59 34.14
C TYR A 62 6.00 2.72 34.83
N PHE A 63 6.92 3.35 34.09
CA PHE A 63 7.76 4.45 34.57
C PHE A 63 7.47 5.71 33.76
N VAL A 64 7.23 6.80 34.45
CA VAL A 64 7.13 8.13 33.85
C VAL A 64 8.44 8.84 34.02
N ILE A 65 9.12 9.15 32.91
CA ILE A 65 10.42 9.82 32.88
C ILE A 65 10.21 11.26 32.40
N GLY A 66 10.06 12.17 33.35
CA GLY A 66 9.82 13.57 33.05
C GLY A 66 8.44 13.80 32.40
N GLN A 67 8.35 14.87 31.59
CA GLN A 67 7.08 15.26 30.94
C GLN A 67 6.90 14.68 29.53
N TYR A 68 7.94 14.12 28.97
CA TYR A 68 7.99 13.80 27.54
C TYR A 68 8.10 12.33 27.21
N PHE A 69 8.44 11.48 28.18
CA PHE A 69 8.84 10.11 27.96
C PHE A 69 8.21 9.16 28.98
N ASP A 70 7.75 8.01 28.54
CA ASP A 70 7.31 6.90 29.39
C ASP A 70 7.87 5.56 28.94
N ILE A 71 8.01 4.62 29.86
CA ILE A 71 8.43 3.23 29.58
C ILE A 71 7.56 2.30 30.39
N ALA A 72 7.02 1.27 29.71
CA ALA A 72 6.44 0.08 30.34
C ALA A 72 7.35 -1.12 30.07
N ILE A 73 7.73 -1.82 31.13
CA ILE A 73 8.47 -3.09 31.04
C ILE A 73 7.56 -4.16 31.60
N THR A 74 7.14 -5.10 30.74
CA THR A 74 6.21 -6.16 31.10
C THR A 74 6.78 -7.53 30.72
N GLY A 75 6.34 -8.56 31.43
CA GLY A 75 6.71 -9.93 31.15
C GLY A 75 5.50 -10.84 31.11
N ASP A 76 5.60 -11.85 30.26
CA ASP A 76 4.61 -12.92 30.11
C ASP A 76 5.21 -14.24 30.56
N ILE A 77 4.45 -15.04 31.27
CA ILE A 77 4.86 -16.36 31.75
C ILE A 77 3.74 -17.35 31.47
N TYR A 78 4.10 -18.53 30.99
CA TYR A 78 3.19 -19.61 30.63
C TYR A 78 3.58 -20.90 31.34
N THR A 79 2.61 -21.70 31.72
CA THR A 79 2.84 -22.95 32.51
C THR A 79 3.64 -24.01 31.77
N LEU A 80 3.57 -24.05 30.41
CA LEU A 80 4.37 -24.99 29.60
C LEU A 80 5.79 -24.48 29.31
N GLY A 81 6.24 -23.38 29.95
CA GLY A 81 7.62 -22.91 29.93
C GLY A 81 7.91 -21.82 28.89
N SER A 82 6.91 -21.33 28.17
CA SER A 82 7.05 -20.12 27.35
C SER A 82 7.14 -18.87 28.23
N TRP A 83 7.92 -17.89 27.78
CA TRP A 83 7.99 -16.57 28.42
C TRP A 83 8.32 -15.48 27.41
N ALA A 84 7.90 -14.26 27.69
CA ALA A 84 8.23 -13.09 26.91
C ALA A 84 8.60 -11.89 27.79
N LEU A 85 9.39 -10.99 27.24
CA LEU A 85 9.73 -9.70 27.83
C LEU A 85 9.39 -8.60 26.81
N ASP A 86 8.60 -7.64 27.24
CA ASP A 86 8.14 -6.52 26.44
C ASP A 86 8.62 -5.19 27.03
N VAL A 87 9.18 -4.35 26.20
CA VAL A 87 9.56 -2.98 26.54
C VAL A 87 8.82 -2.04 25.60
N ASN A 88 7.89 -1.29 26.13
CA ASN A 88 7.09 -0.33 25.37
C ASN A 88 7.35 1.08 25.88
N SER A 89 7.65 1.99 24.98
CA SER A 89 7.96 3.38 25.30
C SER A 89 7.24 4.33 24.37
N ARG A 90 6.78 5.46 24.90
CA ARG A 90 6.21 6.54 24.11
C ARG A 90 6.87 7.85 24.49
N TYR A 91 7.05 8.70 23.51
CA TYR A 91 7.58 10.05 23.75
C TYR A 91 6.85 11.08 22.89
N LYS A 92 6.66 12.26 23.46
CA LYS A 92 6.03 13.37 22.75
C LYS A 92 6.61 14.69 23.26
N ILE A 93 7.21 15.44 22.36
CA ILE A 93 7.67 16.79 22.59
C ILE A 93 6.81 17.70 21.70
N ASN A 94 5.93 18.49 22.31
CA ASN A 94 5.00 19.34 21.58
C ASN A 94 5.74 20.26 20.61
N TYR A 95 5.21 20.37 19.39
CA TYR A 95 5.77 21.15 18.27
C TYR A 95 7.15 20.68 17.77
N LYS A 96 7.67 19.56 18.25
CA LYS A 96 8.96 19.01 17.80
C LYS A 96 8.82 17.63 17.20
N CYS A 97 8.42 16.64 18.00
CA CYS A 97 8.29 15.25 17.53
C CYS A 97 7.45 14.41 18.48
N ASN A 98 6.99 13.29 17.96
CA ASN A 98 6.38 12.23 18.72
C ASN A 98 6.86 10.86 18.21
N GLY A 99 6.75 9.85 19.04
CA GLY A 99 7.07 8.50 18.60
C GLY A 99 6.75 7.45 19.66
N SER A 100 6.89 6.21 19.25
CA SER A 100 6.74 5.03 20.08
C SER A 100 7.82 4.00 19.73
N PHE A 101 8.28 3.30 20.73
CA PHE A 101 9.26 2.22 20.62
C PHE A 101 8.69 1.00 21.31
N SER A 102 8.79 -0.17 20.70
CA SER A 102 8.39 -1.44 21.27
C SER A 102 9.42 -2.50 20.92
N LEU A 103 9.90 -3.21 21.91
CA LEU A 103 10.79 -4.34 21.78
C LEU A 103 10.20 -5.52 22.54
N THR A 104 9.96 -6.61 21.84
CA THR A 104 9.50 -7.88 22.40
C THR A 104 10.56 -8.94 22.16
N TYR A 105 10.90 -9.70 23.19
CA TYR A 105 11.71 -10.90 23.08
C TYR A 105 10.98 -12.05 23.74
N SER A 106 10.82 -13.18 23.03
CA SER A 106 10.12 -14.35 23.56
C SER A 106 10.90 -15.64 23.34
N ASN A 107 10.68 -16.57 24.24
CA ASN A 107 11.06 -17.97 24.11
C ASN A 107 9.79 -18.80 24.13
N ASP A 108 9.32 -19.18 22.95
CA ASP A 108 8.08 -19.87 22.76
C ASP A 108 8.32 -21.38 22.76
N GLN A 109 7.64 -22.09 23.64
CA GLN A 109 7.61 -23.55 23.73
C GLN A 109 6.18 -24.02 23.50
N VAL A 110 6.00 -24.93 22.57
CA VAL A 110 4.71 -25.51 22.20
C VAL A 110 4.81 -27.01 22.45
N GLY A 111 3.79 -27.59 23.09
CA GLY A 111 3.78 -28.99 23.47
C GLY A 111 4.55 -29.30 24.77
N GLU A 112 4.42 -30.52 25.28
CA GLU A 112 5.13 -30.97 26.47
C GLU A 112 6.56 -31.46 26.13
N LYS A 113 7.51 -31.18 27.03
CA LYS A 113 8.88 -31.66 26.85
C LYS A 113 8.91 -33.21 26.84
N GLY A 114 9.44 -33.75 25.74
CA GLY A 114 9.54 -35.20 25.51
C GLY A 114 8.44 -35.76 24.61
N SER A 115 7.45 -34.95 24.24
CA SER A 115 6.48 -35.29 23.18
C SER A 115 7.06 -35.09 21.79
N SER A 116 6.53 -35.82 20.78
CA SER A 116 6.90 -35.66 19.38
C SER A 116 6.54 -34.29 18.84
N ASP A 117 5.66 -33.56 19.50
CA ASP A 117 5.12 -32.26 19.11
C ASP A 117 5.87 -31.10 19.79
N PHE A 118 6.88 -31.42 20.64
CA PHE A 118 7.65 -30.40 21.34
C PHE A 118 8.48 -29.57 20.35
N PHE A 119 8.21 -28.26 20.36
CA PHE A 119 8.93 -27.29 19.54
C PHE A 119 9.29 -26.05 20.38
N GLN A 120 10.51 -25.60 20.23
CA GLN A 120 11.00 -24.40 20.91
C GLN A 120 11.58 -23.42 19.90
N THR A 121 11.17 -22.16 19.97
CA THR A 121 11.68 -21.07 19.13
C THR A 121 11.93 -19.80 19.95
N ARG A 122 12.91 -19.04 19.54
CA ARG A 122 13.21 -17.72 20.10
C ARG A 122 12.80 -16.66 19.11
N ASN A 123 11.97 -15.74 19.53
CA ASN A 123 11.43 -14.69 18.68
C ASN A 123 11.78 -13.32 19.23
N PHE A 124 11.92 -12.37 18.33
CA PHE A 124 12.01 -10.96 18.70
C PHE A 124 11.17 -10.13 17.74
N SER A 125 10.71 -8.98 18.21
CA SER A 125 10.03 -7.97 17.42
C SER A 125 10.47 -6.59 17.88
N LEU A 126 10.91 -5.76 16.94
CA LEU A 126 11.32 -4.38 17.15
C LEU A 126 10.41 -3.49 16.33
N ARG A 127 9.70 -2.58 16.98
CA ARG A 127 8.88 -1.55 16.32
C ARG A 127 9.29 -0.18 16.81
N TRP A 128 9.57 0.71 15.90
CA TRP A 128 9.85 2.11 16.21
C TRP A 128 9.18 3.02 15.21
N ASN A 129 8.30 3.87 15.73
CA ASN A 129 7.65 4.91 14.95
C ASN A 129 8.09 6.26 15.47
N HIS A 130 8.54 7.12 14.57
CA HIS A 130 8.94 8.49 14.86
C HIS A 130 8.39 9.43 13.81
N SER A 131 7.82 10.53 14.25
CA SER A 131 7.34 11.59 13.36
C SER A 131 7.79 12.94 13.89
N GLN A 132 8.51 13.67 13.05
CA GLN A 132 8.88 15.06 13.32
C GLN A 132 7.71 15.97 12.96
N ASP A 133 7.40 16.96 13.81
CA ASP A 133 6.42 17.99 13.47
C ASP A 133 6.98 18.91 12.37
N ALA A 134 6.18 19.15 11.34
CA ALA A 134 6.56 19.99 10.21
C ALA A 134 6.94 21.43 10.62
N LYS A 135 6.42 21.92 11.76
CA LYS A 135 6.72 23.23 12.31
C LYS A 135 8.05 23.29 13.05
N ALA A 136 8.60 22.15 13.48
CA ALA A 136 9.85 22.07 14.24
C ALA A 136 11.06 22.61 13.45
N ARG A 137 11.14 22.24 12.18
CA ARG A 137 12.19 22.68 11.23
C ARG A 137 11.62 22.77 9.83
N PRO A 138 11.11 23.94 9.41
CA PRO A 138 10.56 24.10 8.07
C PRO A 138 11.55 23.66 6.97
N GLY A 139 11.06 22.89 6.00
CA GLY A 139 11.87 22.34 4.94
C GLY A 139 12.71 21.12 5.30
N THR A 140 12.65 20.63 6.54
CA THR A 140 13.33 19.40 6.97
C THR A 140 12.32 18.48 7.61
N ASN A 141 12.35 17.19 7.23
CA ASN A 141 11.49 16.18 7.84
C ASN A 141 12.30 14.92 8.16
N PHE A 142 12.12 14.43 9.39
CA PHE A 142 12.65 13.13 9.81
C PHE A 142 11.50 12.25 10.28
N SER A 143 11.43 11.05 9.72
CA SER A 143 10.42 10.05 10.09
C SER A 143 11.03 8.65 10.11
N ALA A 144 10.55 7.83 11.01
CA ALA A 144 10.91 6.43 11.08
C ALA A 144 9.65 5.59 11.29
N SER A 145 9.55 4.50 10.53
CA SER A 145 8.58 3.44 10.71
C SER A 145 9.33 2.12 10.58
N VAL A 146 9.88 1.66 11.70
CA VAL A 146 10.65 0.42 11.77
C VAL A 146 9.74 -0.68 12.28
N ASN A 147 9.68 -1.76 11.54
CA ASN A 147 9.05 -3.01 11.93
C ASN A 147 10.01 -4.13 11.51
N PHE A 148 10.69 -4.74 12.47
CA PHE A 148 11.67 -5.77 12.24
C PHE A 148 11.48 -6.91 13.23
N SER A 149 11.30 -8.13 12.75
CA SER A 149 11.01 -9.27 13.61
C SER A 149 11.64 -10.56 13.07
N SER A 150 11.77 -11.56 13.94
CA SER A 150 12.11 -12.91 13.48
C SER A 150 11.00 -13.46 12.58
N PRO A 151 11.32 -14.31 11.57
CA PRO A 151 10.32 -14.85 10.63
C PRO A 151 9.17 -15.60 11.30
N SER A 152 9.44 -16.25 12.43
CA SER A 152 8.47 -17.02 13.20
C SER A 152 7.63 -16.19 14.16
N ASN A 153 7.99 -14.92 14.41
CA ASN A 153 7.28 -14.08 15.39
C ASN A 153 5.80 -13.87 15.03
N SER A 154 5.50 -13.61 13.77
CA SER A 154 4.11 -13.43 13.32
C SER A 154 3.28 -14.71 13.44
N ARG A 155 3.91 -15.87 13.50
CA ARG A 155 3.25 -17.16 13.66
C ARG A 155 2.87 -17.46 15.12
N TYR A 156 3.74 -17.13 16.08
CA TYR A 156 3.57 -17.53 17.48
C TYR A 156 3.14 -16.38 18.40
N ASN A 157 3.42 -15.13 18.05
CA ASN A 157 3.19 -13.97 18.92
C ASN A 157 2.27 -12.90 18.32
N SER A 158 1.51 -13.24 17.26
CA SER A 158 0.54 -12.30 16.70
C SER A 158 -0.61 -12.04 17.66
N THR A 159 -0.95 -10.79 17.85
CA THR A 159 -2.09 -10.34 18.65
C THR A 159 -3.35 -10.12 17.81
N SER A 160 -3.24 -10.23 16.50
CA SER A 160 -4.35 -10.08 15.57
C SER A 160 -4.19 -10.99 14.36
N VAL A 161 -5.31 -11.42 13.77
CA VAL A 161 -5.34 -12.23 12.55
C VAL A 161 -4.65 -11.50 11.39
N GLN A 162 -4.80 -10.19 11.29
CA GLN A 162 -4.15 -9.40 10.25
C GLN A 162 -2.63 -9.45 10.37
N GLU A 163 -2.09 -9.44 11.58
CA GLU A 163 -0.66 -9.56 11.84
C GLU A 163 -0.15 -10.98 11.54
N ALA A 164 -0.92 -12.02 11.90
CA ALA A 164 -0.61 -13.41 11.59
C ALA A 164 -0.59 -13.69 10.08
N LEU A 165 -1.46 -13.01 9.30
CA LEU A 165 -1.52 -13.10 7.84
C LEU A 165 -0.45 -12.28 7.13
N GLN A 166 0.22 -11.37 7.82
CA GLN A 166 1.20 -10.47 7.22
C GLN A 166 2.52 -11.18 6.95
N ASN A 167 2.72 -11.66 5.73
CA ASN A 167 3.96 -12.29 5.32
C ASN A 167 5.05 -11.29 4.91
N GLN A 168 4.69 -10.05 4.60
CA GLN A 168 5.64 -9.01 4.22
C GLN A 168 5.69 -7.91 5.27
N ILE A 169 6.88 -7.67 5.78
CA ILE A 169 7.19 -6.64 6.77
C ILE A 169 8.14 -5.64 6.14
N SER A 170 7.84 -4.35 6.27
CA SER A 170 8.67 -3.29 5.74
C SER A 170 9.02 -2.27 6.81
N SER A 171 10.21 -1.71 6.71
CA SER A 171 10.70 -0.64 7.57
C SER A 171 11.29 0.48 6.73
N SER A 172 11.11 1.69 7.17
CA SER A 172 11.71 2.86 6.56
C SER A 172 12.15 3.87 7.62
N ILE A 173 13.37 4.37 7.49
CA ILE A 173 13.85 5.57 8.19
C ILE A 173 14.15 6.58 7.10
N SER A 174 13.55 7.75 7.18
CA SER A 174 13.62 8.78 6.13
C SER A 174 14.03 10.12 6.73
N TYR A 175 15.04 10.72 6.14
CA TYR A 175 15.40 12.11 6.34
C TYR A 175 15.26 12.84 5.02
N SER A 176 14.51 13.92 5.00
CA SER A 176 14.38 14.76 3.81
C SER A 176 14.61 16.22 4.12
N LYS A 177 15.24 16.92 3.19
CA LYS A 177 15.48 18.35 3.25
C LYS A 177 15.15 19.00 1.91
N ASN A 178 14.32 20.02 1.99
CA ASN A 178 13.91 20.83 0.85
C ASN A 178 14.43 22.25 1.05
N TRP A 179 15.14 22.78 0.06
CA TRP A 179 15.60 24.16 0.06
C TRP A 179 14.73 25.00 -0.87
N ASN A 180 13.65 25.54 -0.30
CA ASN A 180 12.71 26.43 -1.00
C ASN A 180 12.18 25.89 -2.35
N GLY A 181 11.96 24.59 -2.42
CA GLY A 181 11.48 23.93 -3.65
C GLY A 181 12.50 23.82 -4.79
N LYS A 182 13.72 24.34 -4.61
CA LYS A 182 14.78 24.31 -5.65
C LYS A 182 15.63 23.05 -5.59
N LEU A 183 16.02 22.66 -4.39
CA LEU A 183 16.84 21.48 -4.14
C LEU A 183 16.10 20.57 -3.15
N ASN A 184 16.13 19.28 -3.40
CA ASN A 184 15.57 18.28 -2.51
C ASN A 184 16.61 17.18 -2.28
N LEU A 185 16.86 16.86 -1.01
CA LEU A 185 17.67 15.73 -0.58
C LEU A 185 16.77 14.79 0.22
N SER A 186 16.82 13.50 -0.10
CA SER A 186 16.20 12.45 0.71
C SER A 186 17.20 11.33 0.96
N ILE A 187 17.35 10.95 2.21
CA ILE A 187 18.20 9.85 2.66
C ILE A 187 17.30 8.85 3.36
N ASN A 188 17.21 7.64 2.83
CA ASN A 188 16.35 6.60 3.35
C ASN A 188 17.16 5.35 3.68
N ALA A 189 16.77 4.71 4.77
CA ALA A 189 17.14 3.34 5.08
C ALA A 189 15.88 2.49 4.96
N LEU A 190 15.90 1.49 4.07
CA LEU A 190 14.76 0.65 3.77
C LEU A 190 15.07 -0.80 4.11
N HIS A 191 14.11 -1.47 4.70
CA HIS A 191 14.13 -2.90 4.97
C HIS A 191 12.82 -3.52 4.51
N ASN A 192 12.89 -4.66 3.82
CA ASN A 192 11.76 -5.51 3.50
C ASN A 192 12.11 -6.95 3.89
N GLN A 193 11.17 -7.61 4.50
CA GLN A 193 11.28 -8.99 4.94
C GLN A 193 10.07 -9.77 4.46
N ASN A 194 10.30 -10.98 3.97
CA ASN A 194 9.24 -11.96 3.71
C ASN A 194 9.39 -13.10 4.72
N SER A 195 8.43 -13.21 5.63
CA SER A 195 8.45 -14.21 6.71
C SER A 195 8.24 -15.64 6.20
N ARG A 196 7.60 -15.83 5.02
CA ARG A 196 7.28 -17.14 4.47
C ARG A 196 8.54 -17.89 3.99
N ASP A 197 9.43 -17.20 3.31
CA ASP A 197 10.68 -17.77 2.76
C ASP A 197 11.93 -17.29 3.51
N SER A 198 11.74 -16.55 4.61
CA SER A 198 12.79 -15.99 5.46
C SER A 198 13.79 -15.14 4.68
N SER A 199 13.32 -14.40 3.67
CA SER A 199 14.17 -13.51 2.88
C SER A 199 14.14 -12.08 3.39
N TYR A 200 15.27 -11.42 3.29
CA TYR A 200 15.49 -10.04 3.70
C TYR A 200 16.08 -9.22 2.56
N SER A 201 15.63 -8.00 2.44
CA SER A 201 16.17 -6.98 1.54
C SER A 201 16.43 -5.70 2.32
N PHE A 202 17.68 -5.28 2.39
CA PHE A 202 18.08 -3.99 2.97
C PHE A 202 18.59 -3.07 1.86
N THR A 203 18.16 -1.81 1.91
CA THR A 203 18.72 -0.75 1.07
C THR A 203 19.24 0.35 2.01
N LEU A 204 20.56 0.41 2.20
CA LEU A 204 21.23 1.21 3.22
C LEU A 204 22.56 1.77 2.67
N PRO A 205 22.68 3.06 2.38
CA PRO A 205 21.62 4.05 2.25
C PRO A 205 20.95 4.02 0.88
N ASN A 206 19.77 4.64 0.81
CA ASN A 206 19.14 5.08 -0.43
C ASN A 206 19.11 6.61 -0.40
N VAL A 207 20.00 7.25 -1.12
CA VAL A 207 20.12 8.72 -1.17
C VAL A 207 19.61 9.21 -2.50
N THR A 208 18.66 10.13 -2.47
CA THR A 208 18.20 10.84 -3.67
C THR A 208 18.43 12.33 -3.51
N PHE A 209 19.01 12.95 -4.55
CA PHE A 209 19.19 14.38 -4.61
C PHE A 209 18.63 14.89 -5.93
N SER A 210 17.79 15.90 -5.87
CA SER A 210 17.19 16.50 -7.06
C SER A 210 17.29 18.01 -7.07
N VAL A 211 17.59 18.53 -8.24
CA VAL A 211 17.52 19.94 -8.58
C VAL A 211 16.25 20.15 -9.40
N SER A 212 15.31 20.92 -8.86
CA SER A 212 14.09 21.26 -9.56
C SER A 212 14.39 21.96 -10.88
N ARG A 213 13.53 21.75 -11.86
CA ARG A 213 13.71 22.35 -13.19
C ARG A 213 13.91 23.85 -13.06
N PHE A 214 14.99 24.34 -13.65
CA PHE A 214 15.31 25.77 -13.76
C PHE A 214 15.58 26.17 -15.21
N TYR A 215 15.53 27.46 -15.44
CA TYR A 215 15.70 28.05 -16.78
C TYR A 215 16.96 28.88 -16.78
N PRO A 216 18.10 28.33 -17.24
CA PRO A 216 19.41 28.99 -17.10
C PRO A 216 19.51 30.29 -17.90
N PHE A 217 18.77 30.40 -19.01
CA PHE A 217 18.81 31.55 -19.91
C PHE A 217 17.67 32.54 -19.70
N LYS A 218 16.84 32.34 -18.66
CA LYS A 218 15.72 33.24 -18.39
C LYS A 218 16.20 34.56 -17.80
N ARG A 219 15.89 35.67 -18.46
CA ARG A 219 16.23 37.00 -17.98
C ARG A 219 15.50 37.35 -16.69
N LYS A 220 16.23 37.89 -15.68
CA LYS A 220 15.64 38.30 -14.38
C LYS A 220 14.65 39.46 -14.53
N ASN A 221 15.04 40.51 -15.35
CA ASN A 221 14.22 41.68 -15.62
C ASN A 221 13.77 41.61 -17.07
N ARG A 222 12.61 41.02 -17.31
CA ARG A 222 12.12 40.82 -18.67
C ARG A 222 11.36 42.05 -19.17
N VAL A 223 11.82 42.60 -20.29
CA VAL A 223 11.10 43.59 -21.07
C VAL A 223 10.74 42.93 -22.39
N GLY A 224 9.48 42.92 -22.77
CA GLY A 224 8.98 42.36 -24.03
C GLY A 224 8.65 40.86 -23.97
N LYS A 225 8.47 40.22 -25.14
CA LYS A 225 8.09 38.82 -25.30
C LYS A 225 9.23 37.87 -24.90
N GLU A 226 8.85 36.71 -24.36
CA GLU A 226 9.78 35.64 -24.01
C GLU A 226 10.46 35.08 -25.27
N GLN A 227 11.78 35.04 -25.25
CA GLN A 227 12.57 34.52 -26.36
C GLN A 227 12.60 33.01 -26.32
N TRP A 228 12.80 32.33 -27.44
CA TRP A 228 12.79 30.87 -27.53
C TRP A 228 13.84 30.21 -26.61
N TYR A 229 15.03 30.82 -26.47
CA TYR A 229 16.10 30.29 -25.62
C TYR A 229 15.80 30.42 -24.11
N GLU A 230 14.95 31.35 -23.71
CA GLU A 230 14.53 31.49 -22.30
C GLU A 230 13.67 30.33 -21.82
N LYS A 231 13.11 29.54 -22.75
CA LYS A 231 12.30 28.34 -22.47
C LYS A 231 13.15 27.09 -22.31
N PHE A 232 14.47 27.19 -22.56
CA PHE A 232 15.36 26.07 -22.29
C PHE A 232 15.42 25.79 -20.80
N SER A 233 15.21 24.54 -20.42
CA SER A 233 15.17 24.16 -19.03
C SER A 233 16.07 22.97 -18.74
N LEU A 234 16.65 22.97 -17.54
CA LEU A 234 17.51 21.90 -17.04
C LEU A 234 17.01 21.43 -15.69
N GLY A 235 16.88 20.14 -15.53
CA GLY A 235 16.61 19.46 -14.25
C GLY A 235 17.64 18.36 -14.02
N TYR A 236 17.93 18.07 -12.78
CA TYR A 236 18.87 17.02 -12.40
C TYR A 236 18.33 16.19 -11.27
N ASN A 237 18.51 14.89 -11.38
CA ASN A 237 18.16 13.93 -10.32
C ASN A 237 19.27 12.87 -10.23
N THR A 238 19.70 12.57 -9.03
CA THR A 238 20.64 11.48 -8.76
C THR A 238 20.13 10.60 -7.64
N SER A 239 20.39 9.30 -7.75
CA SER A 239 20.10 8.31 -6.71
C SER A 239 21.29 7.41 -6.48
N LEU A 240 21.76 7.37 -5.24
CA LEU A 240 22.77 6.42 -4.76
C LEU A 240 22.05 5.35 -3.94
N GLN A 241 22.27 4.10 -4.26
CA GLN A 241 21.70 2.98 -3.52
C GLN A 241 22.75 1.94 -3.22
N ASN A 242 22.64 1.37 -2.00
CA ASN A 242 23.41 0.21 -1.61
C ASN A 242 22.43 -0.84 -1.05
N ARG A 243 22.31 -1.99 -1.71
CA ARG A 243 21.28 -2.99 -1.46
C ARG A 243 21.88 -4.37 -1.26
N ILE A 244 21.31 -5.11 -0.31
CA ILE A 244 21.61 -6.53 -0.11
C ILE A 244 20.32 -7.33 -0.01
N ASN A 245 20.28 -8.48 -0.67
CA ASN A 245 19.21 -9.47 -0.55
C ASN A 245 19.81 -10.78 -0.05
N PHE A 246 19.23 -11.38 0.98
CA PHE A 246 19.71 -12.64 1.55
C PHE A 246 18.58 -13.40 2.27
N LYS A 247 18.80 -14.69 2.49
CA LYS A 247 17.97 -15.50 3.37
C LYS A 247 18.55 -15.51 4.79
N ALA A 248 17.70 -15.68 5.81
CA ALA A 248 18.13 -15.74 7.20
C ALA A 248 19.30 -16.73 7.42
N SER A 249 19.28 -17.87 6.71
CA SER A 249 20.32 -18.90 6.78
C SER A 249 21.67 -18.48 6.22
N GLU A 250 21.75 -17.38 5.49
CA GLU A 250 22.96 -16.87 4.84
C GLU A 250 23.63 -15.74 5.65
N PHE A 251 22.93 -15.26 6.68
CA PHE A 251 23.43 -14.16 7.52
C PHE A 251 24.78 -14.52 8.14
N ASN A 252 25.75 -13.62 8.03
CA ASN A 252 27.11 -13.72 8.56
C ASN A 252 27.92 -14.94 8.09
N LYS A 253 27.55 -15.60 6.99
CA LYS A 253 28.34 -16.64 6.35
C LYS A 253 29.50 -16.02 5.52
N PRO A 254 30.58 -16.76 5.24
CA PRO A 254 31.61 -16.31 4.32
C PRO A 254 31.01 -15.80 3.00
N GLY A 255 31.46 -14.64 2.52
CA GLY A 255 30.96 -14.00 1.33
C GLY A 255 29.62 -13.24 1.49
N PHE A 256 29.07 -13.13 2.71
CA PHE A 256 27.84 -12.37 2.98
C PHE A 256 27.95 -10.91 2.51
N TRP A 257 29.04 -10.25 2.82
CA TRP A 257 29.28 -8.85 2.44
C TRP A 257 29.47 -8.65 0.94
N ASP A 258 29.86 -9.69 0.22
CA ASP A 258 30.00 -9.65 -1.24
C ASP A 258 28.65 -9.66 -1.98
N LYS A 259 27.55 -9.92 -1.30
CA LYS A 259 26.20 -9.84 -1.85
C LYS A 259 25.69 -8.41 -1.99
N PHE A 260 26.34 -7.42 -1.37
CA PHE A 260 25.96 -6.04 -1.54
C PHE A 260 26.08 -5.59 -2.99
N GLN A 261 25.03 -4.94 -3.48
CA GLN A 261 24.97 -4.29 -4.78
C GLN A 261 24.87 -2.80 -4.56
N ASN A 262 25.77 -2.04 -5.16
CA ASN A 262 25.79 -0.59 -5.06
C ASN A 262 25.83 0.05 -6.45
N GLY A 263 25.35 1.27 -6.53
CA GLY A 263 25.37 2.04 -7.76
C GLY A 263 24.78 3.42 -7.55
N MET A 264 25.19 4.33 -8.42
CA MET A 264 24.66 5.68 -8.46
C MET A 264 24.13 5.99 -9.86
N ALA A 265 22.90 6.45 -9.94
CA ALA A 265 22.27 6.85 -11.19
C ALA A 265 22.14 8.37 -11.25
N HIS A 266 22.49 8.97 -12.36
CA HIS A 266 22.37 10.40 -12.65
C HIS A 266 21.44 10.57 -13.84
N ASN A 267 20.43 11.44 -13.72
CA ASN A 267 19.50 11.77 -14.78
C ASN A 267 19.44 13.28 -15.00
N PHE A 268 19.76 13.70 -16.18
CA PHE A 268 19.68 15.08 -16.62
C PHE A 268 18.47 15.24 -17.56
N GLN A 269 17.54 16.08 -17.15
CA GLN A 269 16.35 16.40 -17.94
C GLN A 269 16.57 17.72 -18.68
N ILE A 270 16.77 17.66 -19.97
CA ILE A 270 17.00 18.82 -20.84
C ILE A 270 15.69 19.07 -21.55
N GLY A 271 14.95 20.10 -21.13
CA GLY A 271 13.74 20.53 -21.79
C GLY A 271 14.06 21.57 -22.85
N LEU A 272 13.77 21.24 -24.09
CA LEU A 272 13.89 22.16 -25.22
C LEU A 272 12.62 23.03 -25.33
N PRO A 273 12.69 24.18 -26.02
CA PRO A 273 11.53 25.02 -26.22
C PRO A 273 10.40 24.28 -26.94
N ASN A 274 9.24 24.27 -26.33
CA ASN A 274 8.02 23.80 -27.01
C ASN A 274 7.49 24.87 -27.95
N PHE A 275 6.92 24.46 -29.06
CA PHE A 275 6.29 25.32 -30.02
C PHE A 275 4.97 24.73 -30.54
N THR A 276 4.12 25.61 -31.06
CA THR A 276 2.84 25.20 -31.64
C THR A 276 2.89 25.35 -33.15
N LEU A 277 2.58 24.25 -33.86
CA LEU A 277 2.45 24.25 -35.29
C LEU A 277 0.96 24.51 -35.63
N PHE A 278 0.72 25.37 -36.60
CA PHE A 278 -0.63 25.79 -37.07
C PHE A 278 -1.56 26.24 -35.92
N LYS A 279 -1.02 26.75 -34.80
CA LYS A 279 -1.74 27.17 -33.59
C LYS A 279 -2.43 26.03 -32.81
N TYR A 280 -2.48 24.82 -33.32
CA TYR A 280 -3.27 23.72 -32.74
C TYR A 280 -2.45 22.52 -32.33
N ILE A 281 -1.30 22.26 -32.92
CA ILE A 281 -0.45 21.12 -32.66
C ILE A 281 0.68 21.54 -31.73
N ASN A 282 0.70 21.03 -30.52
CA ASN A 282 1.81 21.27 -29.61
C ASN A 282 2.92 20.27 -29.90
N ILE A 283 4.12 20.82 -30.15
CA ILE A 283 5.34 20.04 -30.38
C ILE A 283 6.28 20.28 -29.21
N THR A 284 6.69 19.19 -28.58
CA THR A 284 7.57 19.20 -27.41
C THR A 284 8.78 18.31 -27.69
N PRO A 285 9.89 18.87 -28.13
CA PRO A 285 11.14 18.13 -28.22
C PRO A 285 11.77 18.00 -26.84
N SER A 286 12.48 16.90 -26.59
CA SER A 286 13.22 16.67 -25.36
C SER A 286 14.45 15.81 -25.60
N VAL A 287 15.48 16.05 -24.83
CA VAL A 287 16.68 15.22 -24.75
C VAL A 287 16.85 14.73 -23.33
N SER A 288 17.08 13.46 -23.18
CA SER A 288 17.42 12.86 -21.90
C SER A 288 18.85 12.34 -21.95
N TYR A 289 19.57 12.59 -20.87
CA TYR A 289 20.89 12.02 -20.64
C TYR A 289 20.92 11.39 -19.26
N GLY A 290 21.32 10.13 -19.19
CA GLY A 290 21.48 9.39 -17.95
C GLY A 290 22.89 8.79 -17.90
N MET A 291 23.41 8.70 -16.69
CA MET A 291 24.71 8.08 -16.44
C MET A 291 24.59 7.21 -15.17
N ASN A 292 25.05 5.98 -15.26
CA ASN A 292 25.08 5.08 -14.11
C ASN A 292 26.54 4.84 -13.72
N TRP A 293 26.84 5.05 -12.43
CA TRP A 293 28.13 4.73 -11.85
C TRP A 293 28.05 3.37 -11.17
N PHE A 294 29.09 2.57 -11.38
CA PHE A 294 29.28 1.24 -10.83
C PHE A 294 30.58 1.22 -10.05
N PHE A 295 30.55 0.61 -8.88
CA PHE A 295 31.71 0.53 -7.99
C PHE A 295 32.28 -0.89 -7.91
N ARG A 296 31.76 -1.81 -8.73
CA ARG A 296 32.20 -3.19 -8.86
C ARG A 296 32.14 -3.60 -10.34
N LYS A 297 33.06 -4.46 -10.76
CA LYS A 297 33.06 -5.14 -12.05
C LYS A 297 32.87 -6.63 -11.82
N THR A 298 32.20 -7.30 -12.75
CA THR A 298 32.07 -8.76 -12.81
C THR A 298 32.67 -9.20 -14.13
N GLU A 299 33.77 -9.93 -14.08
CA GLU A 299 34.39 -10.54 -15.25
C GLU A 299 33.89 -11.98 -15.40
N LYS A 300 33.94 -12.52 -16.62
CA LYS A 300 33.59 -13.89 -16.88
C LYS A 300 34.82 -14.69 -17.25
N GLU A 301 34.98 -15.85 -16.63
CA GLU A 301 36.06 -16.79 -16.90
C GLU A 301 35.47 -18.16 -17.19
N TYR A 302 36.09 -18.88 -18.12
CA TYR A 302 35.74 -20.27 -18.36
C TYR A 302 36.48 -21.17 -17.37
N ASN A 303 35.71 -21.95 -16.62
CA ASN A 303 36.26 -22.96 -15.71
C ASN A 303 36.31 -24.33 -16.43
N PRO A 304 37.51 -24.84 -16.72
CA PRO A 304 37.67 -26.14 -17.41
C PRO A 304 37.16 -27.31 -16.57
N ASP A 305 37.21 -27.20 -15.23
CA ASP A 305 36.80 -28.29 -14.34
C ASP A 305 35.29 -28.45 -14.30
N THR A 306 34.55 -27.36 -14.31
CA THR A 306 33.07 -27.35 -14.34
C THR A 306 32.52 -27.38 -15.76
N GLY A 307 33.31 -26.93 -16.76
CA GLY A 307 32.87 -26.75 -18.15
C GLY A 307 31.90 -25.61 -18.35
N GLN A 308 31.85 -24.67 -17.39
CA GLN A 308 30.93 -23.55 -17.40
C GLN A 308 31.69 -22.21 -17.36
N VAL A 309 31.03 -21.20 -17.88
CA VAL A 309 31.49 -19.80 -17.72
C VAL A 309 30.99 -19.29 -16.39
N GLU A 310 31.93 -18.95 -15.52
CA GLU A 310 31.65 -18.46 -14.16
C GLU A 310 31.84 -16.94 -14.04
N ASP A 311 31.10 -16.34 -13.12
CA ASP A 311 31.18 -14.91 -12.82
C ASP A 311 32.23 -14.66 -11.74
N VAL A 312 33.33 -14.00 -12.11
CA VAL A 312 34.37 -13.53 -11.18
C VAL A 312 34.03 -12.13 -10.72
N LYS A 313 33.47 -12.04 -9.53
CA LYS A 313 33.06 -10.75 -8.94
C LYS A 313 34.28 -10.05 -8.31
N GLY A 314 34.58 -8.85 -8.77
CA GLY A 314 35.55 -7.97 -8.11
C GLY A 314 35.12 -7.57 -6.70
N LYS A 315 36.03 -7.01 -5.90
CA LYS A 315 35.74 -6.49 -4.56
C LYS A 315 34.72 -5.33 -4.62
N MET A 316 33.85 -5.22 -3.60
CA MET A 316 32.98 -4.08 -3.44
C MET A 316 33.82 -2.81 -3.30
N PHE A 317 33.46 -1.75 -4.04
CA PHE A 317 34.27 -0.51 -4.20
C PHE A 317 35.70 -0.70 -4.76
N GLY A 318 36.00 -1.87 -5.34
CA GLY A 318 37.29 -2.16 -5.94
C GLY A 318 37.51 -1.63 -7.35
N ALA A 319 36.48 -1.09 -7.97
CA ALA A 319 36.56 -0.55 -9.33
C ALA A 319 35.49 0.56 -9.53
N PHE A 320 35.88 1.57 -10.30
CA PHE A 320 34.93 2.59 -10.78
C PHE A 320 34.67 2.39 -12.27
N GLY A 321 33.39 2.58 -12.66
CA GLY A 321 32.99 2.61 -14.05
C GLY A 321 31.70 3.36 -14.23
N ALA A 322 31.51 3.87 -15.43
CA ALA A 322 30.30 4.61 -15.81
C ALA A 322 29.69 4.06 -17.11
N THR A 323 28.38 4.02 -17.16
CA THR A 323 27.65 3.79 -18.41
C THR A 323 26.81 5.01 -18.75
N HIS A 324 26.64 5.26 -20.02
CA HIS A 324 25.94 6.43 -20.53
C HIS A 324 24.69 6.03 -21.29
N ASN A 325 23.58 6.69 -21.01
CA ASN A 325 22.31 6.50 -21.69
C ASN A 325 21.79 7.85 -22.18
N TYR A 326 21.55 7.97 -23.47
CA TYR A 326 21.04 9.20 -24.05
C TYR A 326 20.02 8.90 -25.13
N SER A 327 18.99 9.76 -25.21
CA SER A 327 17.94 9.66 -26.22
C SER A 327 17.37 11.03 -26.53
N GLY A 328 16.98 11.21 -27.76
CA GLY A 328 16.20 12.34 -28.21
C GLY A 328 14.75 11.90 -28.46
N SER A 329 13.80 12.74 -28.11
CA SER A 329 12.40 12.49 -28.43
C SER A 329 11.68 13.78 -28.83
N ILE A 330 10.66 13.60 -29.64
CA ILE A 330 9.74 14.66 -30.06
C ILE A 330 8.32 14.12 -29.87
N SER A 331 7.49 14.86 -29.17
CA SER A 331 6.09 14.54 -29.02
C SER A 331 5.21 15.60 -29.62
N MET A 332 4.18 15.17 -30.33
CA MET A 332 3.16 15.99 -30.94
C MET A 332 1.81 15.65 -30.37
N SER A 333 1.05 16.64 -29.93
CA SER A 333 -0.29 16.42 -29.36
C SER A 333 -1.22 17.56 -29.76
N THR A 334 -2.51 17.21 -29.93
CA THR A 334 -3.57 18.19 -30.17
C THR A 334 -4.84 17.77 -29.47
N ARG A 335 -5.82 18.65 -29.44
CA ARG A 335 -7.16 18.36 -28.93
C ARG A 335 -8.19 18.77 -29.97
N LEU A 336 -9.04 17.80 -30.32
CA LEU A 336 -10.15 18.00 -31.24
C LEU A 336 -11.45 17.94 -30.43
N TYR A 337 -12.36 18.83 -30.73
CA TYR A 337 -13.65 18.96 -30.06
C TYR A 337 -14.79 18.71 -31.04
N GLY A 338 -15.59 17.72 -30.75
CA GLY A 338 -16.86 17.46 -31.44
C GLY A 338 -18.02 17.76 -30.51
N ILE A 339 -19.05 18.42 -30.99
CA ILE A 339 -20.28 18.69 -30.23
C ILE A 339 -21.46 18.21 -31.07
N PHE A 340 -22.21 17.26 -30.54
CA PHE A 340 -23.45 16.76 -31.13
C PHE A 340 -24.63 17.34 -30.35
N ASN A 341 -25.41 18.19 -30.99
CA ASN A 341 -26.54 18.86 -30.39
C ASN A 341 -27.87 18.13 -30.70
N PHE A 342 -28.65 17.82 -29.68
CA PHE A 342 -29.92 17.11 -29.78
C PHE A 342 -31.15 18.03 -29.60
N GLY A 343 -30.93 19.31 -29.27
CA GLY A 343 -31.97 20.32 -29.05
C GLY A 343 -32.17 20.73 -27.59
N LYS A 344 -32.49 22.00 -27.37
CA LYS A 344 -32.60 22.63 -26.04
C LYS A 344 -33.70 22.07 -25.16
N HIS A 345 -34.74 21.52 -25.76
CA HIS A 345 -35.93 21.00 -25.03
C HIS A 345 -35.83 19.53 -24.61
N ARG A 346 -34.83 18.81 -25.13
CA ARG A 346 -34.60 17.41 -24.79
C ARG A 346 -33.88 17.27 -23.46
N LYS A 347 -34.10 16.14 -22.77
CA LYS A 347 -33.38 15.81 -21.53
C LYS A 347 -31.88 15.77 -21.77
N LEU A 348 -31.41 15.14 -22.86
CA LEU A 348 -30.04 15.18 -23.36
C LEU A 348 -29.97 16.28 -24.41
N GLN A 349 -29.26 17.36 -24.10
CA GLN A 349 -29.16 18.52 -24.98
C GLN A 349 -27.98 18.44 -25.95
N ALA A 350 -26.83 17.97 -25.47
CA ALA A 350 -25.62 17.83 -26.29
C ALA A 350 -24.69 16.77 -25.73
N ILE A 351 -23.90 16.16 -26.59
CA ILE A 351 -22.74 15.35 -26.24
C ILE A 351 -21.51 16.05 -26.78
N ARG A 352 -20.54 16.32 -25.91
CA ARG A 352 -19.21 16.79 -26.26
C ARG A 352 -18.24 15.62 -26.29
N HIS A 353 -17.60 15.40 -27.41
CA HIS A 353 -16.52 14.43 -27.57
C HIS A 353 -15.20 15.20 -27.70
N ILE A 354 -14.26 14.89 -26.84
CA ILE A 354 -12.89 15.44 -26.91
C ILE A 354 -11.98 14.30 -27.31
N VAL A 355 -11.31 14.47 -28.46
CA VAL A 355 -10.31 13.54 -28.96
C VAL A 355 -8.92 14.17 -28.77
N SER A 356 -8.04 13.46 -28.11
CA SER A 356 -6.66 13.92 -27.82
C SER A 356 -5.66 12.95 -28.45
N PRO A 357 -5.41 13.06 -29.75
CA PRO A 357 -4.37 12.28 -30.40
C PRO A 357 -2.98 12.77 -29.97
N SER A 358 -2.08 11.84 -29.75
CA SER A 358 -0.67 12.12 -29.50
C SER A 358 0.22 11.11 -30.25
N ILE A 359 1.30 11.63 -30.80
CA ILE A 359 2.33 10.87 -31.50
C ILE A 359 3.65 11.27 -30.84
N SER A 360 4.47 10.30 -30.46
CA SER A 360 5.83 10.57 -30.00
C SER A 360 6.81 9.69 -30.75
N ALA A 361 7.87 10.30 -31.23
CA ALA A 361 9.01 9.61 -31.82
C ALA A 361 10.21 9.76 -30.93
N SER A 362 10.92 8.67 -30.67
CA SER A 362 12.16 8.69 -29.90
C SER A 362 13.25 7.89 -30.61
N PHE A 363 14.46 8.41 -30.52
CA PHE A 363 15.65 7.81 -31.08
C PHE A 363 16.68 7.63 -29.96
N SER A 364 17.21 6.44 -29.85
CA SER A 364 18.29 6.10 -28.95
C SER A 364 19.37 5.37 -29.74
N PRO A 365 20.55 5.95 -29.93
CA PRO A 365 21.63 5.32 -30.68
C PRO A 365 22.20 4.11 -29.91
N ASP A 366 22.96 3.28 -30.60
CA ASP A 366 23.66 2.15 -30.01
C ASP A 366 24.69 2.62 -28.96
N LYS A 367 24.52 2.17 -27.75
CA LYS A 367 25.33 2.55 -26.60
C LYS A 367 26.38 1.50 -26.24
N ALA A 368 26.28 0.30 -26.83
CA ALA A 368 27.25 -0.78 -26.57
C ALA A 368 28.63 -0.44 -27.17
N LYS A 369 28.64 0.34 -28.25
CA LYS A 369 29.82 0.63 -29.03
C LYS A 369 30.84 1.54 -28.32
N TYR A 370 30.40 2.35 -27.33
CA TYR A 370 31.24 3.33 -26.66
C TYR A 370 31.11 3.24 -25.14
N PHE A 371 32.19 2.88 -24.44
CA PHE A 371 32.40 3.01 -22.99
C PHE A 371 31.41 2.34 -22.01
N ASN A 372 30.50 1.49 -22.50
CA ASN A 372 29.44 0.92 -21.66
C ASN A 372 29.73 -0.47 -21.09
N GLY A 373 31.02 -0.86 -21.03
CA GLY A 373 31.45 -2.06 -20.30
C GLY A 373 31.22 -3.40 -20.99
N TYR A 374 30.92 -3.40 -22.28
CA TYR A 374 30.80 -4.64 -23.06
C TYR A 374 32.16 -5.26 -23.32
N ARG A 375 32.27 -6.56 -23.15
CA ARG A 375 33.47 -7.39 -23.34
C ARG A 375 33.09 -8.67 -24.07
N THR A 376 34.08 -9.29 -24.68
CA THR A 376 33.98 -10.56 -25.36
C THR A 376 34.91 -11.55 -24.70
N LEU A 377 34.38 -12.67 -24.23
CA LEU A 377 35.15 -13.80 -23.73
C LEU A 377 35.22 -14.84 -24.86
N THR A 378 36.46 -15.20 -25.26
CA THR A 378 36.71 -16.32 -26.19
C THR A 378 37.35 -17.42 -25.40
N TYR A 379 36.81 -18.63 -25.48
CA TYR A 379 37.33 -19.82 -24.78
C TYR A 379 37.13 -21.07 -25.61
N THR A 380 37.93 -22.06 -25.34
CA THR A 380 37.76 -23.40 -25.94
C THR A 380 36.98 -24.28 -24.99
N ASP A 381 35.82 -24.79 -25.42
CA ASP A 381 35.00 -25.68 -24.61
C ASP A 381 35.62 -27.10 -24.47
N ARG A 382 34.98 -27.96 -23.65
CA ARG A 382 35.44 -29.32 -23.42
C ARG A 382 35.47 -30.21 -24.70
N ASN A 383 34.71 -29.80 -25.72
CA ASN A 383 34.67 -30.50 -27.00
C ASN A 383 35.72 -29.99 -27.98
N GLY A 384 36.60 -29.06 -27.57
CA GLY A 384 37.63 -28.46 -28.42
C GLY A 384 37.08 -27.36 -29.35
N GLU A 385 35.80 -26.96 -29.20
CA GLU A 385 35.23 -25.87 -29.99
C GLU A 385 35.54 -24.51 -29.42
N VAL A 386 35.99 -23.57 -30.25
CA VAL A 386 36.20 -22.18 -29.85
C VAL A 386 34.83 -21.49 -29.79
N ARG A 387 34.48 -21.06 -28.60
CA ARG A 387 33.25 -20.30 -28.34
C ARG A 387 33.52 -18.87 -27.95
N THR A 388 32.64 -17.99 -28.38
CA THR A 388 32.72 -16.57 -28.09
C THR A 388 31.41 -16.14 -27.40
N GLN A 389 31.55 -15.53 -26.23
CA GLN A 389 30.41 -14.99 -25.46
C GLN A 389 30.62 -13.52 -25.17
N GLU A 390 29.69 -12.70 -25.61
CA GLU A 390 29.68 -11.31 -25.21
C GLU A 390 28.96 -11.15 -23.85
N TYR A 391 29.51 -10.29 -23.04
CA TYR A 391 28.93 -9.95 -21.74
C TYR A 391 29.22 -8.47 -21.38
N ASN A 392 28.54 -7.97 -20.37
CA ASN A 392 28.81 -6.65 -19.83
C ASN A 392 29.34 -6.77 -18.40
N ILE A 393 30.49 -6.13 -18.13
CA ILE A 393 31.16 -6.20 -16.81
C ILE A 393 30.34 -5.58 -15.68
N TYR A 394 29.28 -4.82 -15.97
CA TYR A 394 28.37 -4.22 -15.00
C TYR A 394 27.01 -4.93 -14.96
N ALA A 395 26.83 -6.02 -15.74
CA ALA A 395 25.60 -6.80 -15.69
C ALA A 395 25.39 -7.41 -14.29
N GLY A 396 24.14 -7.56 -13.90
CA GLY A 396 23.80 -8.11 -12.57
C GLY A 396 24.03 -7.17 -11.38
N GLN A 397 24.46 -5.93 -11.63
CA GLN A 397 24.54 -4.88 -10.61
C GLN A 397 23.16 -4.23 -10.39
N LEU A 398 23.09 -3.33 -9.42
CA LEU A 398 21.84 -2.65 -9.04
C LEU A 398 21.23 -1.84 -10.18
N ASN A 399 22.05 -1.06 -10.88
CA ASN A 399 21.62 -0.27 -12.03
C ASN A 399 21.72 -1.08 -13.32
N SER A 400 20.70 -0.93 -14.17
CA SER A 400 20.72 -1.57 -15.49
C SER A 400 21.80 -0.97 -16.38
N VAL A 401 22.42 -1.82 -17.18
CA VAL A 401 23.30 -1.37 -18.25
C VAL A 401 22.48 -1.02 -19.50
N PRO A 402 22.90 0.00 -20.29
CA PRO A 402 22.25 0.29 -21.56
C PRO A 402 22.29 -0.91 -22.50
N GLY A 403 21.16 -1.20 -23.15
CA GLY A 403 21.08 -2.29 -24.11
C GLY A 403 21.91 -2.04 -25.35
N LYS A 404 22.27 -3.11 -26.06
CA LYS A 404 22.86 -3.09 -27.39
C LYS A 404 21.86 -2.65 -28.45
N GLY A 405 22.39 -2.07 -29.50
CA GLY A 405 21.64 -1.67 -30.69
C GLY A 405 20.97 -0.30 -30.53
N SER A 406 20.73 0.29 -31.69
CA SER A 406 19.95 1.51 -31.78
C SER A 406 18.46 1.20 -31.69
N SER A 407 17.68 2.10 -31.14
CA SER A 407 16.21 2.00 -31.17
C SER A 407 15.60 3.30 -31.73
N ALA A 408 14.68 3.15 -32.65
CA ALA A 408 13.85 4.23 -33.18
C ALA A 408 12.39 3.80 -32.97
N THR A 409 11.72 4.43 -32.02
CA THR A 409 10.36 4.07 -31.65
C THR A 409 9.39 5.22 -31.96
N MET A 410 8.22 4.87 -32.46
CA MET A 410 7.09 5.76 -32.59
C MET A 410 5.95 5.21 -31.75
N SER A 411 5.38 6.04 -30.89
CA SER A 411 4.24 5.68 -30.05
C SER A 411 3.03 6.53 -30.43
N PHE A 412 1.89 5.90 -30.47
CA PHE A 412 0.61 6.50 -30.80
C PHE A 412 -0.32 6.34 -29.60
N ALA A 413 -0.98 7.41 -29.22
CA ALA A 413 -2.06 7.32 -28.24
C ALA A 413 -3.24 8.20 -28.69
N LEU A 414 -4.46 7.70 -28.44
CA LEU A 414 -5.71 8.34 -28.77
C LEU A 414 -6.60 8.37 -27.53
N GLY A 415 -6.56 9.48 -26.82
CA GLY A 415 -7.42 9.72 -25.68
C GLY A 415 -8.79 10.24 -26.12
N ASN A 416 -9.85 9.69 -25.54
CA ASN A 416 -11.23 10.08 -25.79
C ASN A 416 -11.92 10.41 -24.49
N ASN A 417 -12.65 11.53 -24.45
CA ASN A 417 -13.49 11.92 -23.34
C ASN A 417 -14.88 12.29 -23.86
N PHE A 418 -15.93 11.79 -23.20
CA PHE A 418 -17.32 12.05 -23.55
C PHE A 418 -18.04 12.69 -22.38
N GLU A 419 -18.60 13.86 -22.63
CA GLU A 419 -19.42 14.61 -21.67
C GLU A 419 -20.80 14.89 -22.24
N ALA A 420 -21.84 14.65 -21.45
CA ALA A 420 -23.20 14.99 -21.79
C ALA A 420 -23.66 16.29 -21.11
N LYS A 421 -24.34 17.15 -21.86
CA LYS A 421 -25.09 18.28 -21.33
C LYS A 421 -26.56 17.85 -21.20
N VAL A 422 -27.04 17.77 -19.96
CA VAL A 422 -28.42 17.38 -19.67
C VAL A 422 -29.19 18.53 -19.03
N ARG A 423 -30.52 18.56 -19.23
CA ARG A 423 -31.40 19.52 -18.61
C ARG A 423 -31.49 19.19 -17.10
N ASP A 424 -31.31 20.20 -16.27
CA ASP A 424 -31.49 20.11 -14.81
C ASP A 424 -32.65 21.00 -14.39
N LEU A 425 -33.77 20.35 -14.04
CA LEU A 425 -34.98 21.04 -13.60
C LEU A 425 -34.90 21.57 -12.17
N LYS A 426 -33.89 21.16 -11.42
CA LYS A 426 -33.63 21.61 -10.04
C LYS A 426 -32.78 22.87 -9.96
N ASP A 427 -32.11 23.22 -11.06
CA ASP A 427 -31.31 24.45 -11.13
C ASP A 427 -32.21 25.65 -11.47
N THR A 428 -32.65 26.36 -10.45
CA THR A 428 -33.46 27.57 -10.54
C THR A 428 -32.66 28.86 -10.64
N THR A 429 -31.37 28.79 -10.40
CA THR A 429 -30.46 29.97 -10.31
C THR A 429 -29.45 30.07 -11.45
N GLY A 430 -29.28 29.04 -12.22
CA GLY A 430 -28.26 28.93 -13.25
C GLY A 430 -28.79 28.76 -14.68
N THR A 431 -28.08 28.03 -15.48
CA THR A 431 -28.43 27.79 -16.91
C THR A 431 -29.48 26.70 -17.14
N GLY A 432 -30.05 26.12 -16.08
CA GLY A 432 -30.96 24.99 -16.14
C GLY A 432 -30.37 23.72 -16.76
N THR A 433 -29.03 23.61 -16.75
CA THR A 433 -28.33 22.49 -17.37
C THR A 433 -27.16 22.00 -16.53
N LYS A 434 -26.99 20.67 -16.51
CA LYS A 434 -25.90 19.99 -15.80
C LYS A 434 -24.99 19.27 -16.79
N LYS A 435 -23.69 19.31 -16.56
CA LYS A 435 -22.70 18.51 -17.28
C LYS A 435 -22.51 17.18 -16.55
N ILE A 436 -22.63 16.08 -17.28
CA ILE A 436 -22.40 14.72 -16.78
C ILE A 436 -21.29 14.11 -17.63
N LYS A 437 -20.25 13.59 -16.97
CA LYS A 437 -19.23 12.82 -17.65
C LYS A 437 -19.80 11.43 -17.96
N LEU A 438 -19.74 11.04 -19.23
CA LEU A 438 -20.11 9.70 -19.68
C LEU A 438 -18.93 8.77 -19.67
N ILE A 439 -17.81 9.24 -20.20
CA ILE A 439 -16.53 8.54 -20.20
C ILE A 439 -15.46 9.58 -19.89
N ASP A 440 -14.80 9.42 -18.73
CA ASP A 440 -13.74 10.34 -18.31
C ASP A 440 -12.49 10.17 -19.17
N ASN A 441 -12.13 8.92 -19.45
CA ASN A 441 -10.96 8.60 -20.27
C ASN A 441 -11.14 7.23 -20.92
N LEU A 442 -11.07 7.20 -22.26
CA LEU A 442 -10.91 5.99 -23.05
C LEU A 442 -9.68 6.18 -23.93
N ASN A 443 -8.60 5.48 -23.61
CA ASN A 443 -7.33 5.64 -24.28
C ASN A 443 -6.95 4.37 -25.02
N PHE A 444 -6.54 4.52 -26.28
CA PHE A 444 -5.90 3.51 -27.10
C PHE A 444 -4.43 3.87 -27.27
N SER A 445 -3.55 2.91 -27.07
CA SER A 445 -2.11 3.16 -27.22
C SER A 445 -1.42 1.97 -27.86
N THR A 446 -0.46 2.27 -28.73
CA THR A 446 0.45 1.29 -29.33
C THR A 446 1.75 1.95 -29.71
N GLY A 447 2.74 1.19 -30.15
CA GLY A 447 4.01 1.69 -30.62
C GLY A 447 4.62 0.79 -31.68
N TYR A 448 5.57 1.35 -32.40
CA TYR A 448 6.31 0.66 -33.43
C TYR A 448 7.81 0.97 -33.29
N ASN A 449 8.64 -0.07 -33.25
CA ASN A 449 10.09 0.06 -33.22
C ASN A 449 10.64 -0.24 -34.63
N PHE A 450 11.11 0.77 -35.33
CA PHE A 450 11.61 0.67 -36.72
C PHE A 450 12.87 -0.17 -36.81
N LEU A 451 13.70 -0.15 -35.79
CA LEU A 451 15.01 -0.79 -35.78
C LEU A 451 15.05 -2.14 -35.09
N ALA A 452 13.92 -2.65 -34.57
CA ALA A 452 13.86 -3.99 -34.04
C ALA A 452 13.97 -5.04 -35.17
N ASP A 453 14.68 -6.12 -34.92
CA ASP A 453 14.84 -7.21 -35.89
C ASP A 453 13.53 -7.98 -36.10
N SER A 454 12.72 -8.09 -35.06
CA SER A 454 11.44 -8.81 -35.07
C SER A 454 10.45 -8.17 -34.11
N LEU A 455 9.16 -8.50 -34.27
CA LEU A 455 8.08 -8.06 -33.38
C LEU A 455 8.05 -6.53 -33.23
N LYS A 456 8.17 -5.81 -34.33
CA LYS A 456 8.33 -4.35 -34.38
C LYS A 456 7.17 -3.57 -33.75
N MET A 457 5.96 -4.12 -33.82
CA MET A 457 4.76 -3.48 -33.24
C MET A 457 4.55 -3.92 -31.80
N ASN A 458 4.33 -2.95 -30.92
CA ASN A 458 3.97 -3.21 -29.53
C ASN A 458 2.53 -3.65 -29.41
N ASN A 459 2.19 -4.23 -28.26
CA ASN A 459 0.80 -4.56 -27.96
C ASN A 459 -0.07 -3.29 -27.99
N ILE A 460 -1.32 -3.48 -28.39
CA ILE A 460 -2.33 -2.41 -28.36
C ILE A 460 -2.98 -2.42 -26.98
N GLY A 461 -2.74 -1.36 -26.23
CA GLY A 461 -3.35 -1.14 -24.92
C GLY A 461 -4.65 -0.34 -25.05
N VAL A 462 -5.69 -0.80 -24.39
CA VAL A 462 -6.97 -0.07 -24.24
C VAL A 462 -7.23 0.13 -22.77
N THR A 463 -7.42 1.37 -22.36
CA THR A 463 -7.75 1.71 -20.97
C THR A 463 -9.02 2.55 -20.92
N LEU A 464 -9.96 2.17 -20.09
CA LEU A 464 -11.19 2.89 -19.80
C LEU A 464 -11.23 3.27 -18.34
N SER A 465 -11.52 4.51 -18.04
CA SER A 465 -11.77 4.99 -16.69
C SER A 465 -12.93 5.97 -16.73
N THR A 466 -13.95 5.74 -15.93
CA THR A 466 -15.10 6.63 -15.84
C THR A 466 -15.82 6.48 -14.50
N SER A 467 -16.56 7.50 -14.13
CA SER A 467 -17.49 7.46 -13.00
C SER A 467 -18.93 7.55 -13.53
N VAL A 468 -19.58 6.41 -13.61
CA VAL A 468 -20.96 6.31 -14.10
C VAL A 468 -21.90 7.00 -13.11
N PHE A 469 -22.65 7.99 -13.58
CA PHE A 469 -23.54 8.84 -12.76
C PHE A 469 -22.87 9.51 -11.55
N GLY A 470 -21.53 9.64 -11.57
CA GLY A 470 -20.77 10.22 -10.47
C GLY A 470 -20.73 9.38 -9.19
N LYS A 471 -21.18 8.11 -9.24
CA LYS A 471 -21.26 7.21 -8.08
C LYS A 471 -20.56 5.89 -8.27
N VAL A 472 -20.60 5.31 -9.47
CA VAL A 472 -19.98 4.02 -9.78
C VAL A 472 -18.68 4.26 -10.50
N GLY A 473 -17.55 3.98 -9.84
CA GLY A 473 -16.25 3.97 -10.49
C GLY A 473 -16.09 2.72 -11.35
N LEU A 474 -15.81 2.90 -12.65
CA LEU A 474 -15.51 1.83 -13.59
C LEU A 474 -14.12 2.05 -14.15
N SER A 475 -13.23 1.07 -14.00
CA SER A 475 -11.98 1.02 -14.72
C SER A 475 -11.83 -0.32 -15.43
N ALA A 476 -11.38 -0.26 -16.66
CA ALA A 476 -11.10 -1.45 -17.46
C ALA A 476 -9.79 -1.25 -18.23
N ASN A 477 -9.02 -2.31 -18.36
CA ASN A 477 -7.87 -2.35 -19.24
C ASN A 477 -7.86 -3.66 -20.03
N ALA A 478 -7.36 -3.58 -21.25
CA ALA A 478 -7.18 -4.75 -22.12
C ALA A 478 -5.91 -4.55 -22.93
N ASN A 479 -5.17 -5.65 -23.13
CA ASN A 479 -3.98 -5.68 -23.97
C ASN A 479 -4.18 -6.67 -25.10
N PHE A 480 -3.97 -6.21 -26.31
CA PHE A 480 -4.09 -7.00 -27.53
C PHE A 480 -2.71 -7.14 -28.18
N ASP A 481 -2.33 -8.34 -28.48
CA ASP A 481 -1.11 -8.64 -29.22
C ASP A 481 -1.41 -8.71 -30.72
N PRO A 482 -0.80 -7.84 -31.54
CA PRO A 482 -1.02 -7.88 -32.98
C PRO A 482 -0.38 -9.08 -33.67
N TYR A 483 0.52 -9.79 -33.00
CA TYR A 483 1.22 -10.92 -33.57
C TYR A 483 0.57 -12.27 -33.25
N GLY A 484 0.79 -13.23 -34.13
CA GLY A 484 0.35 -14.62 -33.95
C GLY A 484 1.14 -15.36 -32.87
N ILE A 485 0.61 -16.50 -32.48
CA ILE A 485 1.25 -17.42 -31.54
C ILE A 485 1.26 -18.83 -32.18
N LEU A 486 2.40 -19.49 -32.08
CA LEU A 486 2.52 -20.91 -32.40
C LEU A 486 2.60 -21.69 -31.09
N VAL A 487 1.73 -22.69 -30.99
CA VAL A 487 1.69 -23.64 -29.87
C VAL A 487 1.97 -25.02 -30.43
N ASP A 488 3.05 -25.65 -30.04
CA ASP A 488 3.49 -26.95 -30.53
C ASP A 488 4.10 -27.76 -29.37
N LYS A 489 4.54 -28.99 -29.68
CA LYS A 489 5.16 -29.89 -28.71
C LYS A 489 6.41 -29.27 -28.04
N ASN A 490 7.18 -28.48 -28.80
CA ASN A 490 8.40 -27.85 -28.32
C ASN A 490 8.10 -26.55 -27.52
N ASN A 491 6.94 -25.95 -27.77
CA ASN A 491 6.50 -24.72 -27.12
C ASN A 491 5.05 -24.89 -26.61
N PRO A 492 4.83 -25.71 -25.59
CA PRO A 492 3.47 -26.06 -25.13
C PRO A 492 2.68 -24.87 -24.56
N SER A 493 3.37 -23.85 -24.07
CA SER A 493 2.76 -22.58 -23.59
C SER A 493 2.57 -21.54 -24.68
N GLY A 494 3.03 -21.82 -25.89
CA GLY A 494 2.98 -20.95 -27.06
C GLY A 494 4.16 -19.98 -27.15
N ARG A 495 4.71 -19.85 -28.35
CA ARG A 495 5.75 -18.90 -28.71
C ARG A 495 5.18 -17.82 -29.64
N ARG A 496 5.38 -16.58 -29.34
CA ARG A 496 5.06 -15.43 -30.18
C ARG A 496 5.90 -15.45 -31.45
N VAL A 497 5.28 -15.24 -32.62
CA VAL A 497 5.95 -15.29 -33.94
C VAL A 497 5.87 -13.91 -34.62
N ASN A 498 6.84 -13.64 -35.49
CA ASN A 498 6.91 -12.36 -36.21
C ASN A 498 5.97 -12.32 -37.45
N THR A 499 4.76 -12.87 -37.26
CA THR A 499 3.68 -12.82 -38.26
C THR A 499 2.45 -12.26 -37.59
N PHE A 500 1.75 -11.35 -38.25
CA PHE A 500 0.55 -10.75 -37.65
C PHE A 500 -0.54 -11.82 -37.41
N ALA A 501 -1.29 -11.64 -36.32
CA ALA A 501 -2.37 -12.55 -35.95
C ALA A 501 -3.42 -12.71 -37.05
N ILE A 502 -3.73 -11.63 -37.77
CA ILE A 502 -4.65 -11.66 -38.91
C ILE A 502 -4.17 -12.58 -40.04
N ALA A 503 -2.89 -12.59 -40.35
CA ALA A 503 -2.31 -13.46 -41.38
C ALA A 503 -2.32 -14.95 -40.99
N MET A 504 -2.46 -15.21 -39.68
CA MET A 504 -2.57 -16.58 -39.13
C MET A 504 -4.02 -17.00 -38.81
N GLY A 505 -5.01 -16.20 -39.19
CA GLY A 505 -6.42 -16.47 -38.92
C GLY A 505 -6.79 -16.33 -37.43
N GLN A 506 -5.94 -15.69 -36.61
CA GLN A 506 -6.13 -15.55 -35.17
C GLN A 506 -6.82 -14.21 -34.79
N GLY A 507 -7.49 -13.54 -35.75
CA GLY A 507 -8.16 -12.27 -35.59
C GLY A 507 -7.27 -11.05 -35.87
N LEU A 508 -7.81 -9.84 -35.75
CA LEU A 508 -7.05 -8.60 -35.97
C LEU A 508 -5.90 -8.43 -34.98
N ALA A 509 -6.14 -8.79 -33.73
CA ALA A 509 -5.15 -8.87 -32.67
C ALA A 509 -5.70 -9.80 -31.56
N ARG A 510 -4.83 -10.50 -30.87
CA ARG A 510 -5.19 -11.48 -29.85
C ARG A 510 -5.31 -10.79 -28.48
N LEU A 511 -6.44 -10.90 -27.83
CA LEU A 511 -6.57 -10.47 -26.45
C LEU A 511 -5.66 -11.33 -25.55
N THR A 512 -4.70 -10.70 -24.88
CA THR A 512 -3.76 -11.40 -23.98
C THR A 512 -4.20 -11.35 -22.54
N ASN A 513 -4.66 -10.20 -22.11
CA ASN A 513 -5.21 -9.99 -20.77
C ASN A 513 -6.23 -8.86 -20.80
N ALA A 514 -7.21 -8.98 -19.93
CA ALA A 514 -8.19 -7.93 -19.66
C ALA A 514 -8.50 -7.89 -18.16
N SER A 515 -8.75 -6.72 -17.63
CA SER A 515 -9.28 -6.58 -16.29
C SER A 515 -10.33 -5.47 -16.24
N VAL A 516 -11.32 -5.68 -15.38
CA VAL A 516 -12.40 -4.73 -15.12
C VAL A 516 -12.53 -4.61 -13.61
N SER A 517 -12.57 -3.39 -13.11
CA SER A 517 -12.91 -3.12 -11.71
C SER A 517 -14.07 -2.14 -11.63
N LEU A 518 -15.03 -2.48 -10.78
CA LEU A 518 -16.20 -1.67 -10.45
C LEU A 518 -16.14 -1.36 -8.97
N SER A 519 -16.25 -0.10 -8.62
CA SER A 519 -16.39 0.35 -7.24
C SER A 519 -17.66 1.17 -7.08
N TYR A 520 -18.44 0.84 -6.07
CA TYR A 520 -19.65 1.55 -5.76
C TYR A 520 -19.78 1.75 -4.26
N SER A 521 -19.93 2.99 -3.85
CA SER A 521 -20.15 3.37 -2.45
C SER A 521 -21.55 3.90 -2.27
N LEU A 522 -22.27 3.28 -1.37
CA LEU A 522 -23.58 3.73 -0.88
C LEU A 522 -23.37 4.24 0.54
N SER A 523 -23.88 5.42 0.82
CA SER A 523 -23.90 5.96 2.18
C SER A 523 -25.23 6.67 2.44
N GLY A 524 -25.77 6.44 3.60
CA GLY A 524 -26.88 7.22 4.16
C GLY A 524 -26.31 8.21 5.18
N GLU A 525 -26.47 9.50 4.92
CA GLU A 525 -26.22 10.52 5.94
C GLU A 525 -27.40 10.48 6.93
N GLY A 526 -27.27 9.66 7.95
CA GLY A 526 -28.18 9.75 9.08
C GLY A 526 -27.99 11.11 9.73
N LYS A 527 -28.97 11.96 9.63
CA LYS A 527 -29.05 13.10 10.54
C LYS A 527 -29.39 12.56 11.92
N ILE A 528 -28.38 12.14 12.68
CA ILE A 528 -28.53 12.13 14.13
C ILE A 528 -28.67 13.60 14.47
N ASN A 529 -29.90 14.04 14.75
CA ASN A 529 -30.14 15.37 15.30
C ASN A 529 -29.38 15.47 16.62
N GLY A 530 -28.26 16.11 16.62
CA GLY A 530 -27.43 16.25 17.78
C GLY A 530 -26.02 16.67 17.42
N ASN A 531 -25.85 17.90 16.98
CA ASN A 531 -24.63 18.70 17.10
C ASN A 531 -23.49 18.47 16.10
N ASP A 532 -23.43 19.43 15.25
CA ASP A 532 -22.22 20.28 15.14
C ASP A 532 -21.38 20.22 16.44
N GLY A 533 -20.13 19.79 16.32
CA GLY A 533 -19.21 19.42 17.43
C GLY A 533 -18.87 20.55 18.44
N SER A 534 -19.82 21.37 18.84
CA SER A 534 -19.56 22.47 19.77
C SER A 534 -20.62 22.73 20.84
N LYS A 535 -21.65 21.89 21.01
CA LYS A 535 -22.58 22.12 22.15
C LYS A 535 -23.07 20.81 22.80
N GLN A 536 -22.58 20.59 24.00
CA GLN A 536 -23.13 19.87 25.15
C GLN A 536 -23.69 18.46 24.94
N ALA A 537 -22.98 17.50 25.51
CA ALA A 537 -23.50 16.25 26.02
C ALA A 537 -24.66 16.52 27.00
N GLY A 538 -25.89 16.56 26.50
CA GLY A 538 -27.09 16.89 27.27
C GLY A 538 -28.37 16.65 26.52
N GLY A 539 -28.33 15.96 25.38
CA GLY A 539 -29.54 15.53 24.67
C GLY A 539 -30.26 14.46 25.51
N ASN A 540 -31.53 14.77 25.83
CA ASN A 540 -32.39 13.87 26.60
C ASN A 540 -32.48 12.50 25.90
N PRO A 541 -32.22 11.34 26.57
CA PRO A 541 -32.38 10.02 25.95
C PRO A 541 -33.75 9.78 25.32
N ALA A 542 -34.75 10.56 25.71
CA ALA A 542 -36.11 10.50 25.17
C ALA A 542 -36.22 10.92 23.70
N ASP A 543 -35.26 11.66 23.14
CA ASP A 543 -35.33 12.16 21.75
C ASP A 543 -35.07 11.04 20.70
N HIS A 544 -34.67 9.86 21.14
CA HIS A 544 -34.33 8.73 20.26
C HIS A 544 -35.37 7.59 20.30
N TYR A 545 -36.34 7.66 21.22
CA TYR A 545 -37.33 6.59 21.41
C TYR A 545 -38.72 7.15 21.47
N THR A 546 -39.64 6.57 20.70
CA THR A 546 -41.10 6.83 20.82
C THR A 546 -41.71 5.68 21.59
N ARG A 547 -42.41 5.98 22.68
CA ARG A 547 -43.23 4.99 23.39
C ARG A 547 -44.56 4.84 22.66
N ILE A 548 -44.85 3.63 22.21
CA ILE A 548 -46.13 3.27 21.63
C ILE A 548 -46.88 2.45 22.68
N TYR A 549 -48.04 2.98 23.07
CA TYR A 549 -48.88 2.35 24.06
C TYR A 549 -49.97 1.46 23.45
N TYR A 550 -50.13 1.46 22.16
CA TYR A 550 -51.04 0.61 21.43
C TYR A 550 -50.30 -0.18 20.36
N HIS A 551 -50.64 -1.44 20.24
CA HIS A 551 -50.01 -2.29 19.22
C HIS A 551 -50.42 -1.81 17.83
N PRO A 552 -49.47 -1.54 16.91
CA PRO A 552 -49.76 -0.87 15.64
C PRO A 552 -50.66 -1.68 14.69
N ILE A 553 -50.79 -3.01 14.90
CA ILE A 553 -51.59 -3.90 14.07
C ILE A 553 -52.87 -4.35 14.79
N THR A 554 -52.81 -4.69 16.06
CA THR A 554 -53.94 -5.24 16.81
C THR A 554 -54.74 -4.18 17.57
N GLY A 555 -54.20 -2.99 17.77
CA GLY A 555 -54.85 -1.92 18.54
C GLY A 555 -54.92 -2.15 20.05
N GLU A 556 -54.31 -3.21 20.56
CA GLU A 556 -54.32 -3.54 21.99
C GLU A 556 -53.44 -2.59 22.81
N TYR A 557 -53.92 -2.20 23.99
CA TYR A 557 -53.15 -1.35 24.93
C TYR A 557 -52.02 -2.17 25.57
N ILE A 558 -50.80 -1.68 25.50
CA ILE A 558 -49.59 -2.27 26.03
C ILE A 558 -49.20 -1.55 27.33
N PRO A 559 -49.34 -2.17 28.50
CA PRO A 559 -48.92 -1.59 29.78
C PRO A 559 -47.44 -1.31 29.78
N GLY A 560 -47.06 -0.06 30.07
CA GLY A 560 -45.66 0.35 30.07
C GLY A 560 -45.11 0.77 28.70
N GLY A 561 -45.89 0.50 27.63
CA GLY A 561 -45.54 0.87 26.26
C GLY A 561 -44.33 0.12 25.70
N TRP A 562 -44.24 0.05 24.39
CA TRP A 562 -43.04 -0.45 23.71
C TRP A 562 -42.15 0.72 23.32
N LEU A 563 -40.87 0.60 23.56
CA LEU A 563 -39.86 1.54 23.12
C LEU A 563 -39.47 1.20 21.68
N TYR A 564 -39.91 2.03 20.74
CA TYR A 564 -39.45 1.92 19.36
C TYR A 564 -38.30 2.89 19.11
N TYR A 565 -37.30 2.43 18.42
CA TYR A 565 -36.25 3.29 17.90
C TYR A 565 -36.79 4.07 16.70
N THR A 566 -37.08 5.35 16.91
CA THR A 566 -37.79 6.19 15.92
C THR A 566 -36.91 6.90 14.93
N ASN A 567 -35.59 6.71 14.97
CA ASN A 567 -34.72 7.37 14.03
C ASN A 567 -34.32 6.44 12.88
N PRO A 568 -35.04 6.46 11.73
CA PRO A 568 -34.70 5.67 10.55
C PRO A 568 -33.43 6.18 9.85
N ASN A 569 -32.89 7.33 10.25
CA ASN A 569 -31.71 7.95 9.66
C ASN A 569 -30.44 7.51 10.40
N VAL A 570 -30.14 6.24 10.35
CA VAL A 570 -28.91 5.67 10.87
C VAL A 570 -27.78 5.94 9.87
N PRO A 571 -26.64 6.56 10.26
CA PRO A 571 -25.52 6.69 9.35
C PRO A 571 -24.93 5.32 9.03
N TRP A 572 -24.92 5.02 7.74
CA TRP A 572 -24.35 3.78 7.24
C TRP A 572 -23.58 4.02 5.94
N SER A 573 -22.63 3.18 5.69
CA SER A 573 -21.97 3.11 4.38
C SER A 573 -21.71 1.66 4.00
N VAL A 574 -21.89 1.37 2.72
CA VAL A 574 -21.59 0.07 2.12
C VAL A 574 -20.79 0.31 0.85
N ASN A 575 -19.64 -0.34 0.76
CA ASN A 575 -18.78 -0.28 -0.40
C ASN A 575 -18.76 -1.65 -1.07
N PHE A 576 -19.03 -1.64 -2.36
CA PHE A 576 -18.96 -2.79 -3.25
C PHE A 576 -17.76 -2.61 -4.16
N ASN A 577 -16.87 -3.61 -4.20
CA ASN A 577 -15.73 -3.65 -5.08
C ASN A 577 -15.77 -4.97 -5.85
N TYR A 578 -16.08 -4.89 -7.13
CA TYR A 578 -16.01 -6.05 -8.01
C TYR A 578 -14.76 -5.97 -8.86
N SER A 579 -14.00 -7.04 -8.94
CA SER A 579 -12.87 -7.15 -9.86
C SER A 579 -12.97 -8.43 -10.69
N PHE A 580 -12.74 -8.27 -11.97
CA PHE A 580 -12.64 -9.35 -12.94
C PHE A 580 -11.29 -9.26 -13.61
N SER A 581 -10.58 -10.36 -13.72
CA SER A 581 -9.38 -10.44 -14.53
C SER A 581 -9.41 -11.68 -15.42
N TYR A 582 -8.95 -11.49 -16.65
CA TYR A 582 -8.80 -12.50 -17.67
C TYR A 582 -7.37 -12.52 -18.17
N ARG A 583 -6.80 -13.70 -18.28
CA ARG A 583 -5.50 -13.94 -18.89
C ARG A 583 -5.60 -15.11 -19.85
N LYS A 584 -5.24 -14.89 -21.11
CA LYS A 584 -5.17 -15.94 -22.11
C LYS A 584 -3.93 -16.79 -21.90
N GLY A 585 -4.11 -18.08 -21.80
CA GLY A 585 -3.05 -19.08 -21.75
C GLY A 585 -3.28 -20.16 -22.80
N TYR A 586 -2.23 -20.89 -23.13
CA TYR A 586 -2.25 -22.00 -24.07
C TYR A 586 -1.56 -23.20 -23.43
N GLN A 587 -2.01 -24.38 -23.82
CA GLN A 587 -1.38 -25.65 -23.46
C GLN A 587 -1.44 -26.59 -24.64
N TYR A 588 -0.31 -27.22 -24.99
CA TYR A 588 -0.25 -28.30 -25.95
C TYR A 588 -0.35 -29.61 -25.21
N SER A 589 -1.34 -30.44 -25.54
CA SER A 589 -1.53 -31.74 -24.94
C SER A 589 -2.18 -32.71 -25.96
N ASN A 590 -1.70 -33.95 -26.03
CA ASN A 590 -2.24 -35.02 -26.90
C ASN A 590 -2.41 -34.58 -28.36
N GLY A 591 -1.42 -33.88 -28.92
CA GLY A 591 -1.45 -33.42 -30.31
C GLY A 591 -2.38 -32.25 -30.61
N LYS A 592 -3.03 -31.67 -29.60
CA LYS A 592 -3.98 -30.57 -29.76
C LYS A 592 -3.57 -29.37 -28.94
N VAL A 593 -3.90 -28.18 -29.45
CA VAL A 593 -3.77 -26.92 -28.74
C VAL A 593 -5.04 -26.71 -27.91
N ILE A 594 -4.89 -26.53 -26.62
CA ILE A 594 -5.98 -26.29 -25.68
C ILE A 594 -5.81 -24.86 -25.11
N ASP A 595 -6.86 -24.09 -25.16
CA ASP A 595 -6.91 -22.77 -24.51
C ASP A 595 -6.96 -22.95 -22.97
N LYS A 596 -5.92 -22.50 -22.28
CA LYS A 596 -5.84 -22.52 -20.81
C LYS A 596 -6.09 -21.10 -20.27
N ASN A 597 -7.29 -20.63 -20.49
CA ASN A 597 -7.67 -19.29 -20.03
C ASN A 597 -7.84 -19.27 -18.51
N GLN A 598 -7.31 -18.22 -17.89
CA GLN A 598 -7.45 -17.97 -16.45
C GLN A 598 -8.43 -16.83 -16.23
N PHE A 599 -9.43 -17.09 -15.42
CA PHE A 599 -10.41 -16.12 -14.99
C PHE A 599 -10.30 -15.98 -13.47
N THR A 600 -10.37 -14.76 -12.96
CA THR A 600 -10.59 -14.52 -11.54
C THR A 600 -11.67 -13.48 -11.38
N GLN A 601 -12.61 -13.74 -10.49
CA GLN A 601 -13.71 -12.84 -10.17
C GLN A 601 -13.84 -12.72 -8.67
N THR A 602 -13.68 -11.52 -8.15
CA THR A 602 -13.82 -11.28 -6.72
C THR A 602 -14.81 -10.16 -6.47
N LEU A 603 -15.66 -10.35 -5.48
CA LEU A 603 -16.60 -9.36 -4.97
C LEU A 603 -16.22 -9.03 -3.53
N GLY A 604 -15.71 -7.83 -3.31
CA GLY A 604 -15.47 -7.28 -1.98
C GLY A 604 -16.69 -6.51 -1.50
N LEU A 605 -17.11 -6.76 -0.28
CA LEU A 605 -18.16 -6.05 0.42
C LEU A 605 -17.62 -5.54 1.74
N SER A 606 -17.70 -4.25 1.97
CA SER A 606 -17.39 -3.67 3.28
C SER A 606 -18.44 -2.64 3.65
N GLY A 607 -18.83 -2.63 4.91
CA GLY A 607 -19.85 -1.72 5.39
C GLY A 607 -19.65 -1.36 6.84
N ASN A 608 -20.13 -0.19 7.20
CA ASN A 608 -20.30 0.22 8.58
C ASN A 608 -21.72 0.75 8.80
N VAL A 609 -22.23 0.57 9.99
CA VAL A 609 -23.52 1.08 10.41
C VAL A 609 -23.45 1.48 11.88
N LYS A 610 -23.95 2.66 12.20
CA LYS A 610 -24.19 3.10 13.59
C LYS A 610 -25.64 2.86 13.93
N LEU A 611 -25.97 1.68 14.45
CA LEU A 611 -27.35 1.31 14.80
C LEU A 611 -27.95 2.21 15.89
N THR A 612 -27.09 2.65 16.82
CA THR A 612 -27.43 3.67 17.82
C THR A 612 -26.26 4.64 17.96
N PRO A 613 -26.40 5.79 18.63
CA PRO A 613 -25.28 6.66 18.94
C PRO A 613 -24.13 5.94 19.68
N ARG A 614 -24.45 4.84 20.36
CA ARG A 614 -23.52 4.06 21.17
C ARG A 614 -23.09 2.74 20.55
N LEU A 615 -23.83 2.22 19.55
CA LEU A 615 -23.55 0.94 18.90
C LEU A 615 -23.13 1.15 17.45
N SER A 616 -21.90 0.85 17.13
CA SER A 616 -21.38 0.79 15.78
C SER A 616 -21.01 -0.63 15.38
N MET A 617 -21.33 -1.01 14.16
CA MET A 617 -20.97 -2.30 13.58
C MET A 617 -20.24 -2.08 12.26
N GLN A 618 -19.24 -2.91 12.01
CA GLN A 618 -18.48 -2.93 10.78
C GLN A 618 -18.37 -4.38 10.29
N MET A 619 -18.49 -4.56 8.98
CA MET A 619 -18.34 -5.86 8.33
C MET A 619 -17.45 -5.69 7.09
N SER A 620 -16.58 -6.64 6.86
CA SER A 620 -15.82 -6.75 5.62
C SER A 620 -15.72 -8.22 5.20
N THR A 621 -15.93 -8.48 3.92
CA THR A 621 -15.79 -9.82 3.34
C THR A 621 -15.39 -9.71 1.87
N ASN A 622 -14.72 -10.75 1.37
CA ASN A 622 -14.47 -10.93 -0.05
C ASN A 622 -15.01 -12.29 -0.47
N PHE A 623 -15.65 -12.35 -1.60
CA PHE A 623 -16.23 -13.53 -2.18
C PHE A 623 -15.52 -13.86 -3.51
N ASP A 624 -14.96 -15.04 -3.62
CA ASP A 624 -14.45 -15.57 -4.89
C ASP A 624 -15.60 -16.21 -5.64
N LEU A 625 -16.03 -15.54 -6.70
CA LEU A 625 -17.16 -15.98 -7.52
C LEU A 625 -16.85 -17.22 -8.37
N MET A 626 -15.58 -17.51 -8.62
CA MET A 626 -15.17 -18.70 -9.38
C MET A 626 -15.13 -19.95 -8.50
N ALA A 627 -14.57 -19.81 -7.31
CA ALA A 627 -14.51 -20.87 -6.33
C ALA A 627 -15.80 -21.03 -5.51
N MET A 628 -16.75 -20.07 -5.63
CA MET A 628 -17.97 -19.96 -4.85
C MET A 628 -17.70 -20.04 -3.35
N LYS A 629 -16.60 -19.38 -2.91
CA LYS A 629 -16.15 -19.39 -1.51
C LYS A 629 -15.99 -17.96 -1.00
N MET A 630 -16.38 -17.79 0.24
CA MET A 630 -16.06 -16.58 0.99
C MET A 630 -14.64 -16.70 1.53
N SER A 631 -13.86 -15.63 1.37
CA SER A 631 -12.63 -15.48 2.14
C SER A 631 -12.98 -15.07 3.58
N ALA A 632 -11.97 -14.84 4.42
CA ALA A 632 -12.19 -14.44 5.79
C ALA A 632 -13.16 -13.25 5.88
N THR A 633 -14.32 -13.46 6.52
CA THR A 633 -15.29 -12.42 6.83
C THR A 633 -14.99 -11.90 8.23
N GLN A 634 -14.80 -10.61 8.37
CA GLN A 634 -14.59 -9.98 9.67
C GLN A 634 -15.81 -9.13 10.01
N ILE A 635 -16.36 -9.37 11.19
CA ILE A 635 -17.46 -8.60 11.78
C ILE A 635 -16.93 -8.00 13.08
N SER A 636 -17.09 -6.72 13.26
CA SER A 636 -16.74 -6.04 14.51
C SER A 636 -17.90 -5.17 14.97
N ALA A 637 -18.12 -5.14 16.27
CA ALA A 637 -19.10 -4.31 16.92
C ALA A 637 -18.47 -3.61 18.14
N SER A 638 -18.80 -2.35 18.30
CA SER A 638 -18.39 -1.54 19.46
C SER A 638 -19.64 -0.92 20.08
N TYR A 639 -19.82 -1.15 21.37
CA TYR A 639 -20.94 -0.61 22.15
C TYR A 639 -20.44 0.18 23.35
N ASP A 640 -20.76 1.45 23.40
CA ASP A 640 -20.42 2.35 24.50
C ASP A 640 -21.55 2.38 25.52
N LEU A 641 -21.30 1.86 26.69
CA LEU A 641 -22.20 1.82 27.86
C LEU A 641 -21.96 3.01 28.80
N HIS A 642 -21.41 4.12 28.34
CA HIS A 642 -21.08 5.29 29.14
C HIS A 642 -19.91 5.06 30.11
N CYS A 643 -19.97 4.08 30.99
CA CYS A 643 -18.88 3.71 31.90
C CYS A 643 -18.00 2.59 31.36
N PHE A 644 -18.52 1.78 30.45
CA PHE A 644 -17.84 0.63 29.85
C PHE A 644 -17.93 0.66 28.34
N ASN A 645 -16.90 0.17 27.69
CA ASN A 645 -16.89 -0.07 26.24
C ASN A 645 -16.81 -1.57 25.98
N ILE A 646 -17.75 -2.08 25.19
CA ILE A 646 -17.77 -3.47 24.74
C ILE A 646 -17.31 -3.50 23.30
N ASN A 647 -16.28 -4.27 23.01
CA ASN A 647 -15.80 -4.53 21.67
C ASN A 647 -15.88 -6.02 21.37
N VAL A 648 -16.47 -6.35 20.24
CA VAL A 648 -16.55 -7.70 19.71
C VAL A 648 -15.93 -7.71 18.34
N SER A 649 -15.06 -8.65 18.07
CA SER A 649 -14.55 -8.94 16.73
C SER A 649 -14.71 -10.43 16.48
N TRP A 650 -15.28 -10.79 15.35
CA TRP A 650 -15.60 -12.16 14.99
C TRP A 650 -15.26 -12.44 13.54
N ILE A 651 -14.55 -13.54 13.33
CA ILE A 651 -14.24 -14.09 12.00
C ILE A 651 -14.92 -15.46 11.94
N PRO A 652 -16.15 -15.53 11.36
CA PRO A 652 -16.97 -16.74 11.40
C PRO A 652 -16.55 -17.84 10.42
N ASN A 653 -15.67 -17.55 9.47
CA ASN A 653 -15.32 -18.48 8.40
C ASN A 653 -13.89 -18.28 7.89
N GLY A 654 -13.30 -19.33 7.35
CA GLY A 654 -11.94 -19.36 6.79
C GLY A 654 -10.97 -20.15 7.65
N GLN A 655 -9.69 -20.16 7.27
CA GLN A 655 -8.62 -20.84 8.05
C GLN A 655 -8.32 -20.14 9.39
N TRP A 656 -8.94 -18.98 9.63
CA TRP A 656 -8.62 -18.06 10.73
C TRP A 656 -9.86 -17.77 11.58
N GLU A 657 -10.75 -18.75 11.72
CA GLU A 657 -11.93 -18.61 12.59
C GLU A 657 -11.52 -18.20 13.99
N SER A 658 -12.05 -17.08 14.44
CA SER A 658 -11.70 -16.52 15.74
C SER A 658 -12.74 -15.54 16.21
N TRP A 659 -12.86 -15.38 17.52
CA TRP A 659 -13.64 -14.31 18.08
C TRP A 659 -12.89 -13.67 19.26
N ASN A 660 -13.14 -12.40 19.45
CA ASN A 660 -12.57 -11.61 20.53
C ASN A 660 -13.69 -10.79 21.16
N PHE A 661 -13.78 -10.86 22.47
CA PHE A 661 -14.71 -10.09 23.27
C PHE A 661 -13.95 -9.34 24.34
N ARG A 662 -14.18 -8.02 24.43
CA ARG A 662 -13.54 -7.17 25.42
C ARG A 662 -14.56 -6.24 26.05
N ILE A 663 -14.63 -6.21 27.37
CA ILE A 663 -15.27 -5.16 28.15
C ILE A 663 -14.19 -4.40 28.89
N ALA A 664 -14.16 -3.09 28.78
CA ALA A 664 -13.22 -2.24 29.49
C ALA A 664 -13.93 -1.01 30.03
N ALA A 665 -13.56 -0.57 31.22
CA ALA A 665 -14.07 0.68 31.76
C ALA A 665 -13.56 1.90 30.97
N ASN A 666 -14.42 2.87 30.71
CA ASN A 666 -14.07 4.09 29.99
C ASN A 666 -13.23 5.06 30.85
N ALA A 667 -13.28 4.92 32.17
CA ALA A 667 -12.46 5.72 33.09
C ALA A 667 -11.00 5.28 33.03
N ALA A 668 -10.10 6.16 32.61
CA ALA A 668 -8.68 5.88 32.43
C ALA A 668 -8.01 5.30 33.70
N ALA A 669 -8.49 5.67 34.89
CA ALA A 669 -7.99 5.15 36.17
C ALA A 669 -8.45 3.72 36.50
N LEU A 670 -9.52 3.25 35.87
CA LEU A 670 -10.14 1.95 36.13
C LEU A 670 -10.04 1.01 34.91
N ALA A 671 -9.63 1.52 33.76
CA ALA A 671 -9.59 0.77 32.51
C ALA A 671 -8.67 -0.46 32.57
N ASP A 672 -7.58 -0.38 33.34
CA ASP A 672 -6.64 -1.49 33.51
C ASP A 672 -7.05 -2.47 34.62
N LEU A 673 -7.83 -2.01 35.61
CA LEU A 673 -8.31 -2.80 36.73
C LEU A 673 -9.62 -3.55 36.40
N LEU A 674 -10.47 -2.94 35.57
CA LEU A 674 -11.81 -3.44 35.24
C LEU A 674 -11.92 -3.74 33.74
N GLN A 675 -11.03 -4.58 33.20
CA GLN A 675 -11.15 -5.11 31.85
C GLN A 675 -11.31 -6.63 31.88
N PHE A 676 -12.30 -7.10 31.15
CA PHE A 676 -12.47 -8.52 30.86
C PHE A 676 -12.15 -8.73 29.38
N LYS A 677 -11.20 -9.61 29.10
CA LYS A 677 -10.85 -10.02 27.74
C LYS A 677 -11.03 -11.53 27.66
N LYS A 678 -11.77 -11.98 26.68
CA LYS A 678 -11.83 -13.39 26.30
C LYS A 678 -11.68 -13.47 24.78
N SER A 679 -10.76 -14.27 24.33
CA SER A 679 -10.51 -14.49 22.90
C SER A 679 -10.33 -15.98 22.66
N SER A 680 -10.89 -16.49 21.57
CA SER A 680 -10.40 -17.71 20.98
C SER A 680 -9.24 -17.36 20.06
N SER A 681 -8.11 -18.02 20.18
CA SER A 681 -7.02 -17.82 19.25
C SER A 681 -7.09 -18.88 18.14
N TYR A 682 -6.63 -18.52 16.95
CA TYR A 682 -6.47 -19.44 15.83
C TYR A 682 -5.68 -20.70 16.21
N TRP A 683 -4.78 -20.57 17.16
CA TRP A 683 -3.94 -21.66 17.66
C TRP A 683 -4.71 -22.71 18.45
N ASP A 684 -5.86 -22.33 19.01
CA ASP A 684 -6.70 -23.26 19.79
C ASP A 684 -7.48 -24.26 18.92
N ASN A 685 -7.61 -23.99 17.60
CA ASN A 685 -8.44 -24.78 16.68
C ASN A 685 -7.63 -25.68 15.74
N ASN A 686 -6.29 -25.65 15.77
CA ASN A 686 -5.44 -26.39 14.82
C ASN A 686 -4.60 -27.52 15.42
N TYR A 687 -4.95 -27.98 16.61
CA TYR A 687 -4.35 -29.18 17.21
C TYR A 687 -5.39 -30.23 17.56
#